data_1a5df9d8935413ba4e8b195b0118de14
#
_entry.id   1a5df9d8935413ba4e8b195b0118de14
#
_cell.length_a   1.000
_cell.length_b   1.000
_cell.length_c   1.000
_cell.angle_alpha   90.00
_cell.angle_beta   90.00
_cell.angle_gamma   90.00
#
_symmetry.space_group_name_H-M   'P 1'
#
loop_
_entity.id
_entity.type
_entity.pdbx_description
1 polymer ?
#
loop_
_entity_poly.entity_id
_entity_poly.type
_entity_poly.pdbx_seq_one_letter_code
_entity_poly.pdbx_strand_id
1 'polypeptide(L)'
;MMKPLFPLIISLLTFGGGLYAQNFQLNKSGYFQDKGVDVMAFDDIYPEGHQGGVSLIMHGHRIATNGDIRLEETPGQWQPVPKQRERIADPQTGTIKTYLSYPDSSRHMTGFNPMIYPDLHFNYEVITKAEGNAIRVTVNLDRPIPSEYIGKVGFNLELFPGILFGKPWLMDQQGGIFPRQANGPTLESRSNATRSWDYIHSDKSIDKQANKDILGRQGDYNPIVADDIVSAPYSTGHTFTVCPDDPLLRFTVHSEGSELKLYDGRMNHNNGWFVLRAEIPAGATKEAINWLITPNVVQVWIYQPVVQTSQVGYHPNQPKKAIIEIDKRDNRIQKAQLYRLTSNGKELAMEKQPESWGQFLRYHYLSLDFSNIKESGLYQIQYGESLSSVFRIDKTVYDRGVWQPVLEYFLPVQMCHMRVNEKYRVWHDFCHMDDARMAQSMNHIDGYAQGASTLTRFKPGDVVPGLNIGGWHDAGDFDLRIESQSGEAYILSLAQEAFGVDYDATSIDQQKRITEIHQPDGKSDILQQVENGALTVIAGYNALGRLYRGIICKDLRQYVMLGDAGAMTDNQLGNEDDRWVFTEDNPSRELETASHLAAVSRVLKGFNDTLSIQALKISRELYEITKVDNRSKNAKIHAATELYLTTKETKYKDYLLAEKDYIASHIDQIGWYIGRADKAMNDRSFSETLRKALADYKGRIEEQGGETPYGIPYRPHIWGAGWNIQEFGFKQYFLHDSYPDLFKTDYIYNALNFVLGCHPGSNTASFASGVGAVSATVGYGLNRADWSYIPGGVISGTALIRPDFPELLTFPFLWQQTEYVLGGGSSHYMFLVLAAQKLLNEHD
;
A
#
# COMPACT_ATOMS: atom_id res chain seq x y z
N MET A 1 -22.67 76.39 -34.71
CA MET A 1 -21.76 75.28 -34.91
C MET A 1 -22.41 74.03 -34.38
N MET A 2 -23.01 73.25 -35.24
CA MET A 2 -23.70 72.01 -34.93
C MET A 2 -22.67 70.86 -34.91
N LYS A 3 -22.63 70.08 -33.85
CA LYS A 3 -21.93 68.80 -33.82
C LYS A 3 -22.91 67.67 -34.21
N PRO A 4 -22.53 66.71 -35.03
CA PRO A 4 -23.43 65.62 -35.39
C PRO A 4 -23.45 64.55 -34.29
N LEU A 5 -24.66 64.10 -33.94
CA LEU A 5 -24.90 62.86 -33.15
C LEU A 5 -24.63 61.66 -34.03
N PHE A 6 -23.78 60.75 -33.55
CA PHE A 6 -23.68 59.38 -34.07
C PHE A 6 -24.63 58.45 -33.26
N PRO A 7 -25.42 57.65 -33.91
CA PRO A 7 -26.22 56.63 -33.22
C PRO A 7 -25.37 55.45 -32.86
N LEU A 8 -25.36 55.09 -31.56
CA LEU A 8 -24.77 53.88 -31.03
C LEU A 8 -25.67 52.68 -31.34
N ILE A 9 -25.30 51.85 -32.31
CA ILE A 9 -25.99 50.60 -32.58
C ILE A 9 -25.45 49.58 -31.53
N ILE A 10 -26.30 49.28 -30.53
CA ILE A 10 -26.05 48.16 -29.57
C ILE A 10 -26.48 46.89 -30.29
N SER A 11 -25.51 46.12 -30.76
CA SER A 11 -25.71 44.74 -31.23
C SER A 11 -25.94 43.86 -30.03
N LEU A 12 -27.17 43.44 -29.74
CA LEU A 12 -27.47 42.36 -28.81
C LEU A 12 -27.04 41.06 -29.46
N LEU A 13 -25.84 40.61 -29.09
CA LEU A 13 -25.46 39.22 -29.28
C LEU A 13 -26.23 38.38 -28.26
N THR A 14 -27.35 37.82 -28.66
CA THR A 14 -28.02 36.72 -27.96
C THR A 14 -27.12 35.50 -28.05
N PHE A 15 -26.34 35.24 -27.00
CA PHE A 15 -25.78 33.93 -26.79
C PHE A 15 -26.94 32.98 -26.50
N GLY A 16 -27.42 32.34 -27.54
CA GLY A 16 -28.24 31.14 -27.41
C GLY A 16 -27.40 30.01 -26.85
N GLY A 17 -27.14 30.05 -25.56
CA GLY A 17 -26.66 28.88 -24.83
C GLY A 17 -27.79 27.86 -24.82
N GLY A 18 -27.75 26.89 -25.73
CA GLY A 18 -28.59 25.71 -25.62
C GLY A 18 -28.30 25.09 -24.26
N LEU A 19 -29.28 25.10 -23.38
CA LEU A 19 -29.30 24.27 -22.17
C LEU A 19 -29.31 22.81 -22.63
N TYR A 20 -28.15 22.25 -22.87
CA TYR A 20 -28.01 20.80 -22.94
C TYR A 20 -28.36 20.26 -21.56
N ALA A 21 -29.48 19.55 -21.43
CA ALA A 21 -29.81 18.85 -20.24
C ALA A 21 -28.65 17.87 -19.93
N GLN A 22 -27.97 18.14 -18.83
CA GLN A 22 -26.94 17.23 -18.30
C GLN A 22 -27.67 16.00 -17.81
N ASN A 23 -27.33 14.83 -18.29
CA ASN A 23 -27.98 13.59 -17.89
C ASN A 23 -26.94 12.51 -17.63
N PHE A 24 -26.82 12.11 -16.38
CA PHE A 24 -26.06 10.92 -16.02
C PHE A 24 -26.61 9.69 -16.69
N GLN A 25 -25.74 8.88 -17.24
CA GLN A 25 -26.07 7.61 -17.84
C GLN A 25 -25.29 6.49 -17.15
N LEU A 26 -25.99 5.40 -16.86
CA LEU A 26 -25.35 4.18 -16.39
C LEU A 26 -24.63 3.52 -17.59
N ASN A 27 -23.29 3.46 -17.52
CA ASN A 27 -22.47 2.95 -18.59
C ASN A 27 -22.34 1.40 -18.55
N LYS A 28 -21.69 0.82 -19.56
CA LYS A 28 -21.48 -0.63 -19.65
C LYS A 28 -20.58 -1.20 -18.55
N SER A 29 -19.77 -0.36 -17.94
CA SER A 29 -18.89 -0.72 -16.81
C SER A 29 -19.62 -0.66 -15.47
N GLY A 30 -20.89 -0.31 -15.44
CA GLY A 30 -21.74 -0.39 -14.24
C GLY A 30 -21.64 0.82 -13.31
N TYR A 31 -21.22 2.00 -13.80
CA TYR A 31 -21.25 3.26 -13.04
C TYR A 31 -21.92 4.38 -13.83
N PHE A 32 -22.40 5.41 -13.10
CA PHE A 32 -23.00 6.59 -13.74
C PHE A 32 -21.91 7.51 -14.25
N GLN A 33 -22.07 8.01 -15.45
CA GLN A 33 -21.07 8.86 -16.10
C GLN A 33 -21.71 10.05 -16.81
N ASP A 34 -21.10 11.22 -16.65
CA ASP A 34 -21.28 12.40 -17.51
C ASP A 34 -19.97 13.21 -17.56
N LYS A 35 -19.32 13.27 -18.73
CA LYS A 35 -18.18 14.13 -19.09
C LYS A 35 -17.14 14.45 -17.98
N GLY A 36 -16.48 13.42 -17.50
CA GLY A 36 -15.43 13.55 -16.49
C GLY A 36 -15.93 13.49 -15.05
N VAL A 37 -17.23 13.28 -14.87
CA VAL A 37 -17.81 12.97 -13.57
C VAL A 37 -18.35 11.55 -13.58
N ASP A 38 -17.90 10.72 -12.65
CA ASP A 38 -18.33 9.37 -12.48
C ASP A 38 -18.87 9.17 -11.06
N VAL A 39 -20.02 8.49 -10.93
CA VAL A 39 -20.55 8.06 -9.64
C VAL A 39 -20.62 6.56 -9.62
N MET A 40 -19.83 5.96 -8.75
CA MET A 40 -19.76 4.53 -8.54
C MET A 40 -20.62 4.15 -7.33
N ALA A 41 -21.17 2.94 -7.33
CA ALA A 41 -21.95 2.43 -6.22
C ALA A 41 -21.59 0.96 -5.99
N PHE A 42 -20.89 0.68 -4.89
CA PHE A 42 -20.54 -0.65 -4.40
C PHE A 42 -19.81 -1.57 -5.39
N ASP A 43 -18.96 -1.01 -6.25
CA ASP A 43 -18.14 -1.75 -7.20
C ASP A 43 -16.65 -1.64 -6.90
N ASP A 44 -16.25 -0.57 -6.22
CA ASP A 44 -14.89 -0.23 -5.83
C ASP A 44 -14.50 -0.78 -4.44
N ILE A 45 -15.10 -1.89 -4.02
CA ILE A 45 -14.90 -2.45 -2.67
C ILE A 45 -13.47 -2.95 -2.51
N TYR A 46 -12.80 -2.46 -1.48
CA TYR A 46 -11.60 -3.07 -0.95
C TYR A 46 -11.94 -4.21 0.00
N PRO A 47 -11.29 -5.38 -0.12
CA PRO A 47 -11.63 -6.57 0.67
C PRO A 47 -11.53 -6.39 2.19
N GLU A 48 -10.72 -5.46 2.66
CA GLU A 48 -10.36 -5.33 4.07
C GLU A 48 -10.98 -4.16 4.78
N GLY A 49 -11.69 -3.32 4.09
CA GLY A 49 -12.23 -2.13 4.72
C GLY A 49 -13.54 -1.67 4.11
N HIS A 50 -14.00 -0.56 4.62
CA HIS A 50 -15.20 0.14 4.20
C HIS A 50 -14.96 1.02 2.96
N GLN A 51 -14.09 0.61 2.06
CA GLN A 51 -13.78 1.42 0.88
C GLN A 51 -14.69 1.09 -0.29
N GLY A 52 -15.86 0.59 -0.01
CA GLY A 52 -16.94 0.44 -0.96
C GLY A 52 -18.11 1.33 -0.56
N GLY A 53 -19.03 1.53 -1.49
CA GLY A 53 -20.22 2.33 -1.27
C GLY A 53 -20.44 3.29 -2.42
N VAL A 54 -21.10 4.41 -2.16
CA VAL A 54 -21.24 5.48 -3.14
C VAL A 54 -19.94 6.29 -3.16
N SER A 55 -19.35 6.40 -4.35
CA SER A 55 -18.09 7.14 -4.60
C SER A 55 -18.25 8.13 -5.72
N LEU A 56 -17.54 9.25 -5.65
CA LEU A 56 -17.61 10.34 -6.62
C LEU A 56 -16.21 10.67 -7.14
N ILE A 57 -16.03 10.48 -8.45
CA ILE A 57 -14.84 10.92 -9.18
C ILE A 57 -15.23 12.15 -10.00
N MET A 58 -14.54 13.25 -9.77
CA MET A 58 -14.78 14.51 -10.47
C MET A 58 -13.53 14.97 -11.21
N HIS A 59 -13.62 15.05 -12.53
CA HIS A 59 -12.58 15.60 -13.40
C HIS A 59 -11.18 15.04 -13.12
N GLY A 60 -11.11 13.68 -12.95
CA GLY A 60 -9.87 12.96 -12.72
C GLY A 60 -9.46 12.80 -11.26
N HIS A 61 -10.27 13.27 -10.31
CA HIS A 61 -10.01 13.15 -8.87
C HIS A 61 -11.15 12.43 -8.16
N ARG A 62 -10.86 11.40 -7.39
CA ARG A 62 -11.84 10.81 -6.47
C ARG A 62 -11.96 11.72 -5.25
N ILE A 63 -13.09 12.42 -5.15
CA ILE A 63 -13.31 13.42 -4.10
C ILE A 63 -14.08 12.88 -2.90
N ALA A 64 -14.92 11.86 -3.12
CA ALA A 64 -15.71 11.23 -2.08
C ALA A 64 -15.80 9.71 -2.28
N THR A 65 -15.98 8.99 -1.20
CA THR A 65 -16.06 7.53 -1.18
C THR A 65 -16.90 7.03 0.02
N ASN A 66 -17.03 5.70 0.16
CA ASN A 66 -17.61 5.02 1.32
C ASN A 66 -19.02 5.47 1.68
N GLY A 67 -19.83 5.88 0.69
CA GLY A 67 -21.23 6.22 0.88
C GLY A 67 -22.04 5.00 1.31
N ASP A 68 -22.13 4.78 2.65
CA ASP A 68 -22.76 3.59 3.22
C ASP A 68 -23.19 3.82 4.68
N ILE A 69 -23.93 2.85 5.24
CA ILE A 69 -24.33 2.84 6.65
C ILE A 69 -23.12 2.54 7.54
N ARG A 70 -23.06 3.30 8.65
CA ARG A 70 -22.08 3.14 9.71
C ARG A 70 -22.76 3.08 11.09
N LEU A 71 -22.22 2.23 11.98
CA LEU A 71 -22.54 2.22 13.40
C LEU A 71 -21.39 2.85 14.17
N GLU A 72 -21.53 4.09 14.50
CA GLU A 72 -20.54 4.88 15.25
C GLU A 72 -21.24 6.05 15.91
N GLU A 73 -20.81 6.45 17.10
CA GLU A 73 -21.36 7.61 17.77
C GLU A 73 -20.92 8.89 17.07
N THR A 74 -19.68 8.88 16.61
CA THR A 74 -19.08 9.97 15.82
C THR A 74 -18.15 9.37 14.76
N PRO A 75 -18.02 10.02 13.60
CA PRO A 75 -17.14 9.52 12.54
C PRO A 75 -15.70 9.31 12.97
N GLY A 76 -15.11 8.22 12.50
CA GLY A 76 -13.74 7.86 12.76
C GLY A 76 -13.54 6.83 13.86
N GLN A 77 -14.61 6.38 14.50
CA GLN A 77 -14.58 5.26 15.42
C GLN A 77 -14.57 3.92 14.67
N TRP A 78 -14.03 2.89 15.31
CA TRP A 78 -14.11 1.54 14.78
C TRP A 78 -15.54 1.01 14.82
N GLN A 79 -15.89 0.25 13.79
CA GLN A 79 -17.26 -0.19 13.59
C GLN A 79 -17.33 -1.51 12.85
N PRO A 80 -18.42 -2.29 13.03
CA PRO A 80 -18.67 -3.47 12.24
C PRO A 80 -18.82 -3.13 10.75
N VAL A 81 -18.34 -4.03 9.89
CA VAL A 81 -18.49 -3.91 8.45
C VAL A 81 -19.76 -4.57 7.95
N PRO A 82 -20.48 -4.01 6.96
CA PRO A 82 -21.58 -4.66 6.30
C PRO A 82 -21.08 -5.74 5.33
N LYS A 83 -21.98 -6.67 4.97
CA LYS A 83 -21.77 -7.67 3.93
C LYS A 83 -22.61 -7.37 2.72
N GLN A 84 -21.97 -7.09 1.61
CA GLN A 84 -22.68 -7.01 0.33
C GLN A 84 -23.20 -8.40 -0.06
N ARG A 85 -24.48 -8.47 -0.39
CA ARG A 85 -25.17 -9.69 -0.81
C ARG A 85 -25.31 -9.75 -2.31
N GLU A 86 -25.83 -8.67 -2.89
CA GLU A 86 -26.11 -8.59 -4.31
C GLU A 86 -26.03 -7.15 -4.78
N ARG A 87 -25.59 -6.96 -6.01
CA ARG A 87 -25.58 -5.67 -6.71
C ARG A 87 -26.18 -5.83 -8.09
N ILE A 88 -27.21 -5.05 -8.39
CA ILE A 88 -27.94 -5.08 -9.65
C ILE A 88 -27.82 -3.70 -10.31
N ALA A 89 -27.17 -3.64 -11.45
CA ALA A 89 -27.10 -2.45 -12.29
C ALA A 89 -28.06 -2.59 -13.47
N ASP A 90 -29.05 -1.70 -13.58
CA ASP A 90 -30.05 -1.69 -14.64
C ASP A 90 -29.93 -0.43 -15.50
N PRO A 91 -29.30 -0.52 -16.68
CA PRO A 91 -29.18 0.60 -17.60
C PRO A 91 -30.51 1.13 -18.14
N GLN A 92 -31.58 0.32 -18.16
CA GLN A 92 -32.86 0.74 -18.71
C GLN A 92 -33.57 1.73 -17.78
N THR A 93 -33.47 1.50 -16.48
CA THR A 93 -34.05 2.38 -15.46
C THR A 93 -33.04 3.42 -14.93
N GLY A 94 -31.79 3.33 -15.32
CA GLY A 94 -30.71 4.18 -14.80
C GLY A 94 -30.53 4.00 -13.28
N THR A 95 -30.55 2.74 -12.80
CA THR A 95 -30.56 2.44 -11.36
C THR A 95 -29.52 1.38 -11.02
N ILE A 96 -28.85 1.55 -9.89
CA ILE A 96 -28.07 0.49 -9.23
C ILE A 96 -28.72 0.22 -7.87
N LYS A 97 -29.00 -1.04 -7.60
CA LYS A 97 -29.50 -1.51 -6.30
C LYS A 97 -28.47 -2.43 -5.67
N THR A 98 -28.11 -2.15 -4.44
CA THR A 98 -27.19 -2.98 -3.67
C THR A 98 -27.87 -3.44 -2.39
N TYR A 99 -27.88 -4.76 -2.18
CA TYR A 99 -28.45 -5.39 -0.99
C TYR A 99 -27.34 -5.78 -0.04
N LEU A 100 -27.48 -5.37 1.21
CA LEU A 100 -26.45 -5.56 2.25
C LEU A 100 -27.08 -6.14 3.51
N SER A 101 -26.27 -6.87 4.26
CA SER A 101 -26.57 -7.30 5.64
C SER A 101 -25.63 -6.60 6.61
N TYR A 102 -26.13 -6.15 7.71
CA TYR A 102 -25.33 -5.54 8.77
C TYR A 102 -25.43 -6.35 10.05
N PRO A 103 -24.31 -6.72 10.69
CA PRO A 103 -22.95 -6.66 10.17
C PRO A 103 -22.58 -7.89 9.34
N ASP A 104 -21.37 -7.91 8.77
CA ASP A 104 -20.79 -9.15 8.25
C ASP A 104 -20.27 -10.00 9.41
N SER A 105 -21.08 -10.95 9.88
CA SER A 105 -20.73 -11.80 11.02
C SER A 105 -19.46 -12.63 10.81
N SER A 106 -19.03 -12.84 9.57
CA SER A 106 -17.78 -13.55 9.25
C SER A 106 -16.53 -12.72 9.56
N ARG A 107 -16.71 -11.42 9.77
CA ARG A 107 -15.62 -10.48 10.11
C ARG A 107 -15.48 -10.22 11.61
N HIS A 108 -16.37 -10.79 12.42
CA HIS A 108 -16.28 -10.68 13.87
C HIS A 108 -14.93 -11.19 14.37
N MET A 109 -14.14 -10.33 14.99
CA MET A 109 -12.80 -10.65 15.51
C MET A 109 -11.85 -11.26 14.48
N THR A 110 -11.93 -10.85 13.21
CA THR A 110 -11.07 -11.40 12.15
C THR A 110 -10.42 -10.32 11.32
N GLY A 111 -9.18 -10.56 10.92
CA GLY A 111 -8.41 -9.70 10.02
C GLY A 111 -8.36 -8.26 10.49
N PHE A 112 -8.44 -7.33 9.57
CA PHE A 112 -8.42 -5.89 9.86
C PHE A 112 -9.74 -5.34 10.41
N ASN A 113 -10.65 -6.19 10.85
CA ASN A 113 -11.84 -5.81 11.61
C ASN A 113 -11.85 -6.51 12.98
N PRO A 114 -10.92 -6.15 13.86
CA PRO A 114 -10.62 -6.89 15.08
C PRO A 114 -11.50 -6.47 16.26
N MET A 115 -12.79 -6.32 16.07
CA MET A 115 -13.70 -5.91 17.13
C MET A 115 -14.78 -6.95 17.39
N ILE A 116 -15.32 -6.94 18.62
CA ILE A 116 -16.49 -7.72 18.98
C ILE A 116 -17.72 -6.97 18.50
N TYR A 117 -18.47 -7.57 17.59
CA TYR A 117 -19.65 -6.95 17.02
C TYR A 117 -20.80 -6.90 18.03
N PRO A 118 -21.52 -5.79 18.10
CA PRO A 118 -22.72 -5.70 18.90
C PRO A 118 -23.85 -6.58 18.31
N ASP A 119 -24.86 -6.91 19.15
CA ASP A 119 -26.02 -7.66 18.73
C ASP A 119 -27.02 -6.76 17.98
N LEU A 120 -26.59 -6.23 16.86
CA LEU A 120 -27.39 -5.40 15.97
C LEU A 120 -27.37 -6.01 14.58
N HIS A 121 -28.50 -6.57 14.16
CA HIS A 121 -28.64 -7.23 12.88
C HIS A 121 -29.82 -6.69 12.09
N PHE A 122 -29.58 -6.25 10.86
CA PHE A 122 -30.61 -5.83 9.91
C PHE A 122 -30.11 -6.00 8.48
N ASN A 123 -31.04 -6.04 7.53
CA ASN A 123 -30.71 -5.95 6.12
C ASN A 123 -31.17 -4.60 5.58
N TYR A 124 -30.45 -4.12 4.59
CA TYR A 124 -30.79 -2.87 3.93
C TYR A 124 -30.43 -2.89 2.45
N GLU A 125 -31.03 -2.00 1.71
CA GLU A 125 -30.70 -1.74 0.33
C GLU A 125 -30.28 -0.27 0.16
N VAL A 126 -29.27 -0.07 -0.67
CA VAL A 126 -28.88 1.25 -1.17
C VAL A 126 -29.24 1.32 -2.63
N ILE A 127 -30.12 2.25 -2.98
CA ILE A 127 -30.57 2.49 -4.34
C ILE A 127 -29.93 3.78 -4.81
N THR A 128 -29.15 3.70 -5.88
CA THR A 128 -28.65 4.90 -6.59
C THR A 128 -29.32 5.01 -7.94
N LYS A 129 -29.84 6.18 -8.26
CA LYS A 129 -30.60 6.44 -9.49
C LYS A 129 -30.21 7.77 -10.12
N ALA A 130 -30.01 7.74 -11.44
CA ALA A 130 -29.80 8.95 -12.20
C ALA A 130 -31.10 9.78 -12.33
N GLU A 131 -31.08 11.05 -11.94
CA GLU A 131 -32.17 12.02 -12.06
C GLU A 131 -31.68 13.30 -12.73
N GLY A 132 -31.62 13.29 -14.05
CA GLY A 132 -31.12 14.41 -14.83
C GLY A 132 -29.60 14.64 -14.55
N ASN A 133 -29.28 15.79 -13.99
CA ASN A 133 -27.91 16.18 -13.63
C ASN A 133 -27.51 15.76 -12.19
N ALA A 134 -28.31 14.92 -11.55
CA ALA A 134 -28.07 14.47 -10.17
C ALA A 134 -28.19 12.96 -10.05
N ILE A 135 -27.68 12.45 -8.96
CA ILE A 135 -27.83 11.05 -8.53
C ILE A 135 -28.59 11.04 -7.20
N ARG A 136 -29.73 10.34 -7.19
CA ARG A 136 -30.47 10.09 -5.96
C ARG A 136 -29.90 8.86 -5.27
N VAL A 137 -29.67 8.98 -3.97
CA VAL A 137 -29.26 7.87 -3.08
C VAL A 137 -30.37 7.67 -2.05
N THR A 138 -30.98 6.47 -2.07
CA THR A 138 -32.05 6.09 -1.16
C THR A 138 -31.63 4.86 -0.37
N VAL A 139 -31.87 4.87 0.94
CA VAL A 139 -31.60 3.72 1.81
C VAL A 139 -32.92 3.24 2.42
N ASN A 140 -33.19 1.94 2.25
CA ASN A 140 -34.32 1.26 2.89
C ASN A 140 -33.80 0.14 3.80
N LEU A 141 -34.47 -0.04 4.96
CA LEU A 141 -34.14 -1.08 5.93
C LEU A 141 -35.28 -2.10 6.02
N ASP A 142 -34.96 -3.36 6.31
CA ASP A 142 -35.95 -4.41 6.54
C ASP A 142 -36.72 -4.25 7.88
N ARG A 143 -36.10 -3.54 8.84
CA ARG A 143 -36.67 -3.24 10.17
C ARG A 143 -36.14 -1.91 10.71
N PRO A 144 -36.85 -1.28 11.65
CA PRO A 144 -36.37 -0.08 12.33
C PRO A 144 -35.12 -0.40 13.16
N ILE A 145 -34.26 0.61 13.29
CA ILE A 145 -33.10 0.54 14.20
C ILE A 145 -33.59 0.53 15.65
N PRO A 146 -33.10 -0.38 16.52
CA PRO A 146 -33.42 -0.40 17.94
C PRO A 146 -33.10 0.91 18.64
N SER A 147 -33.86 1.25 19.67
CA SER A 147 -33.78 2.56 20.33
C SER A 147 -32.41 2.89 20.88
N GLU A 148 -31.68 1.91 21.37
CA GLU A 148 -30.31 2.05 21.93
C GLU A 148 -29.25 2.44 20.88
N TYR A 149 -29.57 2.26 19.60
CA TYR A 149 -28.67 2.61 18.49
C TYR A 149 -29.11 3.86 17.72
N ILE A 150 -30.23 4.49 18.11
CA ILE A 150 -30.65 5.77 17.50
C ILE A 150 -29.61 6.84 17.82
N GLY A 151 -29.24 7.62 16.81
CA GLY A 151 -28.14 8.61 16.88
C GLY A 151 -26.74 8.01 16.67
N LYS A 152 -26.64 6.66 16.59
CA LYS A 152 -25.36 5.95 16.38
C LYS A 152 -25.29 5.26 15.02
N VAL A 153 -26.40 4.95 14.40
CA VAL A 153 -26.46 4.43 13.03
C VAL A 153 -26.77 5.58 12.08
N GLY A 154 -25.95 5.77 11.08
CA GLY A 154 -26.15 6.78 10.07
C GLY A 154 -25.56 6.38 8.73
N PHE A 155 -25.84 7.17 7.69
CA PHE A 155 -25.24 7.04 6.38
C PHE A 155 -24.14 8.10 6.23
N ASN A 156 -22.92 7.67 5.91
CA ASN A 156 -21.77 8.54 5.72
C ASN A 156 -21.46 8.71 4.24
N LEU A 157 -20.85 9.81 3.90
CA LEU A 157 -20.06 10.02 2.68
C LEU A 157 -18.72 10.61 3.11
N GLU A 158 -17.63 9.92 2.84
CA GLU A 158 -16.30 10.27 3.27
C GLU A 158 -15.59 11.06 2.17
N LEU A 159 -15.01 12.21 2.54
CA LEU A 159 -14.41 13.17 1.61
C LEU A 159 -12.89 13.17 1.77
N PHE A 160 -12.16 13.10 0.66
CA PHE A 160 -10.69 13.04 0.66
C PHE A 160 -10.06 14.38 1.06
N PRO A 161 -9.38 14.49 2.20
CA PRO A 161 -8.91 15.77 2.73
C PRO A 161 -7.80 16.40 1.90
N GLY A 162 -6.89 15.62 1.33
CA GLY A 162 -5.75 16.14 0.57
C GLY A 162 -6.16 17.07 -0.57
N ILE A 163 -7.28 16.78 -1.22
CA ILE A 163 -7.86 17.61 -2.28
C ILE A 163 -8.57 18.85 -1.70
N LEU A 164 -9.09 18.75 -0.48
CA LEU A 164 -10.00 19.73 0.10
C LEU A 164 -9.31 20.73 1.04
N PHE A 165 -8.09 20.51 1.47
CA PHE A 165 -7.39 21.43 2.36
C PHE A 165 -7.37 22.87 1.83
N GLY A 166 -7.85 23.79 2.66
CA GLY A 166 -7.94 25.20 2.35
C GLY A 166 -9.10 25.59 1.41
N LYS A 167 -9.92 24.62 0.96
CA LYS A 167 -11.08 24.90 0.10
C LYS A 167 -12.34 25.16 0.93
N PRO A 168 -13.26 25.99 0.41
CA PRO A 168 -14.50 26.33 1.11
C PRO A 168 -15.56 25.23 1.02
N TRP A 169 -16.45 25.23 2.00
CA TRP A 169 -17.71 24.48 2.00
C TRP A 169 -18.86 25.37 2.48
N LEU A 170 -20.09 25.02 2.09
CA LEU A 170 -21.31 25.64 2.57
C LEU A 170 -22.25 24.56 3.13
N MET A 171 -22.91 24.86 4.24
CA MET A 171 -24.02 24.10 4.80
C MET A 171 -25.19 25.05 4.97
N ASP A 172 -26.21 24.92 4.10
CA ASP A 172 -27.25 25.92 3.94
C ASP A 172 -26.67 27.33 3.74
N GLN A 173 -26.80 28.20 4.74
CA GLN A 173 -26.25 29.57 4.70
C GLN A 173 -24.94 29.73 5.51
N GLN A 174 -24.48 28.67 6.16
CA GLN A 174 -23.22 28.69 6.90
C GLN A 174 -22.08 28.24 6.01
N GLY A 175 -20.90 28.79 6.20
CA GLY A 175 -19.72 28.41 5.44
C GLY A 175 -18.49 28.21 6.30
N GLY A 176 -17.56 27.43 5.79
CA GLY A 176 -16.27 27.19 6.42
C GLY A 176 -15.22 26.79 5.41
N ILE A 177 -14.03 26.51 5.93
CA ILE A 177 -12.87 26.06 5.15
C ILE A 177 -12.41 24.72 5.72
N PHE A 178 -12.14 23.76 4.86
CA PHE A 178 -11.57 22.46 5.26
C PHE A 178 -10.15 22.66 5.82
N PRO A 179 -9.94 22.42 7.14
CA PRO A 179 -8.65 22.69 7.75
C PRO A 179 -7.62 21.62 7.43
N ARG A 180 -6.35 22.00 7.24
CA ARG A 180 -5.26 21.06 7.11
C ARG A 180 -5.00 20.29 8.40
N GLN A 181 -4.91 21.00 9.51
CA GLN A 181 -4.78 20.40 10.84
C GLN A 181 -6.12 19.80 11.29
N ALA A 182 -6.11 18.57 11.78
CA ALA A 182 -7.28 17.98 12.41
C ALA A 182 -7.67 18.82 13.63
N ASN A 183 -8.88 19.37 13.64
CA ASN A 183 -9.34 20.33 14.64
C ASN A 183 -10.86 20.34 14.83
N GLY A 184 -11.54 19.26 14.51
CA GLY A 184 -12.98 19.16 14.71
C GLY A 184 -13.37 19.48 16.17
N PRO A 185 -14.55 20.09 16.41
CA PRO A 185 -15.03 20.32 17.75
C PRO A 185 -15.18 19.00 18.52
N THR A 186 -14.80 18.98 19.77
CA THR A 186 -14.89 17.80 20.65
C THR A 186 -15.97 18.03 21.70
N LEU A 187 -16.97 17.14 21.78
CA LEU A 187 -17.98 17.11 22.82
C LEU A 187 -17.45 16.46 24.08
N GLU A 188 -16.74 15.36 23.91
CA GLU A 188 -16.24 14.54 25.00
C GLU A 188 -14.90 13.89 24.61
N SER A 189 -14.03 13.74 25.58
CA SER A 189 -12.85 12.89 25.48
C SER A 189 -12.89 11.92 26.65
N ARG A 190 -13.06 10.63 26.35
CA ARG A 190 -13.33 9.59 27.37
C ARG A 190 -12.08 8.97 27.92
N SER A 191 -10.95 9.21 27.31
CA SER A 191 -9.75 8.47 27.62
C SER A 191 -8.74 9.30 28.36
N ASN A 192 -8.64 9.08 29.63
CA ASN A 192 -7.41 9.38 30.38
C ASN A 192 -6.43 8.20 30.38
N ALA A 193 -6.90 6.99 30.14
CA ALA A 193 -6.10 5.76 30.17
C ALA A 193 -5.33 5.48 28.87
N THR A 194 -5.79 6.01 27.74
CA THR A 194 -5.27 5.68 26.43
C THR A 194 -4.05 6.48 25.98
N ARG A 195 -3.62 7.48 26.75
CA ARG A 195 -2.54 8.41 26.39
C ARG A 195 -1.35 8.36 27.32
N SER A 196 -1.34 7.46 28.26
CA SER A 196 -0.29 7.33 29.25
C SER A 196 0.14 5.89 29.43
N TRP A 197 1.30 5.71 30.04
CA TRP A 197 1.78 4.40 30.47
C TRP A 197 0.78 3.67 31.37
N ASP A 198 -0.06 4.39 32.08
CA ASP A 198 -1.14 3.83 32.89
C ASP A 198 -2.10 2.98 32.07
N TYR A 199 -2.20 3.25 30.77
CA TYR A 199 -3.00 2.45 29.86
C TYR A 199 -2.45 1.04 29.66
N ILE A 200 -1.15 0.88 29.47
CA ILE A 200 -0.50 -0.41 29.31
C ILE A 200 -0.74 -1.31 30.54
N HIS A 201 -0.84 -0.69 31.67
CA HIS A 201 -1.13 -1.34 32.95
C HIS A 201 -2.60 -1.31 33.35
N SER A 202 -3.48 -0.74 32.52
CA SER A 202 -4.89 -0.57 32.89
C SER A 202 -5.65 -1.90 32.91
N ASP A 203 -6.58 -2.00 33.84
CA ASP A 203 -7.52 -3.12 33.89
C ASP A 203 -8.42 -3.09 32.64
N LYS A 204 -8.54 -4.23 31.98
CA LYS A 204 -9.44 -4.45 30.82
C LYS A 204 -10.91 -4.13 31.10
N SER A 205 -11.28 -3.94 32.35
CA SER A 205 -12.61 -3.47 32.76
C SER A 205 -12.95 -2.09 32.20
N ILE A 206 -11.94 -1.22 32.01
CA ILE A 206 -12.14 0.13 31.47
C ILE A 206 -12.65 0.06 30.02
N ASP A 207 -12.13 -0.86 29.23
CA ASP A 207 -12.56 -1.03 27.85
C ASP A 207 -13.99 -1.52 27.73
N LYS A 208 -14.39 -2.40 28.61
CA LYS A 208 -15.78 -2.88 28.68
C LYS A 208 -16.74 -1.77 29.04
N GLN A 209 -16.34 -0.86 29.90
CA GLN A 209 -17.16 0.28 30.29
C GLN A 209 -17.27 1.30 29.17
N ALA A 210 -16.15 1.63 28.52
CA ALA A 210 -16.14 2.53 27.36
C ALA A 210 -17.00 2.00 26.21
N ASN A 211 -16.97 0.69 25.97
CA ASN A 211 -17.83 0.03 24.99
C ASN A 211 -19.31 0.18 25.29
N LYS A 212 -19.66 0.01 26.54
CA LYS A 212 -21.00 0.19 27.00
C LYS A 212 -21.52 1.60 26.77
N ASP A 213 -20.70 2.59 27.11
CA ASP A 213 -21.07 3.99 27.01
C ASP A 213 -21.23 4.45 25.56
N ILE A 214 -20.35 3.98 24.67
CA ILE A 214 -20.39 4.36 23.25
C ILE A 214 -21.59 3.78 22.53
N LEU A 215 -21.84 2.47 22.67
CA LEU A 215 -22.89 1.79 21.90
C LEU A 215 -24.16 1.51 22.68
N GLY A 216 -24.25 1.92 23.95
CA GLY A 216 -25.41 1.65 24.78
C GLY A 216 -25.60 0.18 25.14
N ARG A 217 -24.55 -0.63 25.03
CA ARG A 217 -24.57 -2.08 25.16
C ARG A 217 -23.82 -2.57 26.40
N GLN A 218 -24.39 -3.59 27.05
CA GLN A 218 -23.64 -4.36 28.03
C GLN A 218 -22.95 -5.53 27.34
N GLY A 219 -21.64 -5.62 27.42
CA GLY A 219 -20.94 -6.83 26.96
C GLY A 219 -19.75 -6.54 26.08
N ASP A 220 -19.52 -7.40 25.17
CA ASP A 220 -18.20 -7.74 24.65
C ASP A 220 -17.71 -6.92 23.44
N TYR A 221 -18.38 -5.84 23.07
CA TYR A 221 -17.84 -4.92 22.09
C TYR A 221 -16.62 -4.21 22.67
N ASN A 222 -15.49 -4.30 21.99
CA ASN A 222 -14.25 -3.70 22.45
C ASN A 222 -13.83 -2.61 21.45
N PRO A 223 -14.16 -1.33 21.69
CA PRO A 223 -13.64 -0.27 20.85
C PRO A 223 -12.15 -0.18 21.04
N ILE A 224 -11.52 0.32 20.01
CA ILE A 224 -10.14 0.65 20.09
C ILE A 224 -9.98 1.90 20.93
N VAL A 225 -8.85 1.94 21.58
CA VAL A 225 -8.41 3.01 22.45
C VAL A 225 -8.47 4.39 21.81
N ALA A 226 -8.32 4.43 20.48
CA ALA A 226 -8.37 5.67 19.73
C ALA A 226 -9.77 6.24 19.54
N ASP A 227 -10.82 5.50 19.90
CA ASP A 227 -12.22 5.92 19.83
C ASP A 227 -12.65 6.72 21.08
N ASP A 228 -11.74 7.40 21.70
CA ASP A 228 -11.97 8.15 22.92
C ASP A 228 -12.55 9.56 22.70
N ILE A 229 -12.55 10.04 21.47
CA ILE A 229 -13.04 11.36 21.14
C ILE A 229 -14.44 11.26 20.53
N VAL A 230 -15.39 11.94 21.14
CA VAL A 230 -16.73 12.17 20.59
C VAL A 230 -16.71 13.55 19.93
N SER A 231 -16.68 13.59 18.63
CA SER A 231 -16.62 14.84 17.87
C SER A 231 -18.01 15.43 17.68
N ALA A 232 -18.11 16.74 17.73
CA ALA A 232 -19.28 17.48 17.25
C ALA A 232 -19.13 17.80 15.76
N PRO A 233 -20.23 17.99 15.03
CA PRO A 233 -20.15 18.46 13.67
C PRO A 233 -19.65 19.91 13.59
N TYR A 234 -18.96 20.26 12.50
CA TYR A 234 -18.66 21.65 12.17
C TYR A 234 -19.94 22.46 11.90
N SER A 235 -20.89 21.83 11.26
CA SER A 235 -22.16 22.45 10.87
C SER A 235 -23.21 21.38 10.63
N THR A 236 -24.49 21.78 10.72
CA THR A 236 -25.65 20.96 10.38
C THR A 236 -26.58 21.72 9.44
N GLY A 237 -27.31 21.03 8.59
CA GLY A 237 -28.25 21.63 7.66
C GLY A 237 -28.81 20.58 6.68
N HIS A 238 -29.53 21.03 5.67
CA HIS A 238 -30.13 20.13 4.68
C HIS A 238 -29.41 20.16 3.32
N THR A 239 -28.60 21.17 3.07
CA THR A 239 -27.89 21.32 1.79
C THR A 239 -26.41 21.59 2.05
N PHE A 240 -25.58 20.65 1.62
CA PHE A 240 -24.12 20.76 1.75
C PHE A 240 -23.47 20.92 0.39
N THR A 241 -22.63 21.96 0.21
CA THR A 241 -21.89 22.22 -1.03
C THR A 241 -20.39 22.20 -0.76
N VAL A 242 -19.67 21.36 -1.49
CA VAL A 242 -18.21 21.29 -1.49
C VAL A 242 -17.67 22.20 -2.58
N CYS A 243 -16.60 22.95 -2.28
CA CYS A 243 -15.86 23.80 -3.21
C CYS A 243 -16.77 24.67 -4.09
N PRO A 244 -17.62 25.54 -3.52
CA PRO A 244 -18.56 26.35 -4.30
C PRO A 244 -17.89 27.26 -5.33
N ASP A 245 -16.61 27.57 -5.15
CA ASP A 245 -15.76 28.41 -5.99
C ASP A 245 -15.01 27.64 -7.10
N ASP A 246 -14.94 26.30 -7.01
CA ASP A 246 -14.17 25.46 -7.94
C ASP A 246 -15.11 24.61 -8.82
N PRO A 247 -15.33 24.95 -10.10
CA PRO A 247 -16.25 24.21 -10.95
C PRO A 247 -15.82 22.78 -11.23
N LEU A 248 -14.54 22.41 -11.03
CA LEU A 248 -14.05 21.05 -11.24
C LEU A 248 -14.32 20.15 -10.03
N LEU A 249 -14.45 20.71 -8.84
CA LEU A 249 -14.62 19.97 -7.59
C LEU A 249 -15.98 20.21 -6.93
N ARG A 250 -16.78 21.17 -7.43
CA ARG A 250 -18.06 21.53 -6.83
C ARG A 250 -19.10 20.43 -6.99
N PHE A 251 -19.66 19.98 -5.88
CA PHE A 251 -20.87 19.20 -5.85
C PHE A 251 -21.73 19.58 -4.64
N THR A 252 -23.02 19.27 -4.74
CA THR A 252 -23.97 19.54 -3.66
C THR A 252 -24.66 18.24 -3.25
N VAL A 253 -24.85 18.06 -1.95
CA VAL A 253 -25.71 17.01 -1.39
C VAL A 253 -26.88 17.68 -0.71
N HIS A 254 -28.09 17.36 -1.15
CA HIS A 254 -29.33 17.77 -0.51
C HIS A 254 -30.00 16.58 0.15
N SER A 255 -30.37 16.70 1.43
CA SER A 255 -31.10 15.68 2.18
C SER A 255 -32.58 16.07 2.24
N GLU A 256 -33.44 15.19 1.74
CA GLU A 256 -34.92 15.31 1.87
C GLU A 256 -35.47 14.72 3.18
N GLY A 257 -34.59 14.23 4.05
CA GLY A 257 -34.92 13.61 5.33
C GLY A 257 -34.14 14.22 6.50
N SER A 258 -33.34 13.39 7.16
CA SER A 258 -32.50 13.81 8.29
C SER A 258 -31.53 14.90 7.90
N GLU A 259 -31.21 15.77 8.87
CA GLU A 259 -30.17 16.78 8.71
C GLU A 259 -28.82 16.15 8.35
N LEU A 260 -28.10 16.81 7.47
CA LEU A 260 -26.70 16.55 7.18
C LEU A 260 -25.83 17.13 8.30
N LYS A 261 -24.80 16.41 8.68
CA LYS A 261 -23.81 16.83 9.67
C LYS A 261 -22.42 16.69 9.04
N LEU A 262 -21.61 17.74 9.07
CA LEU A 262 -20.22 17.73 8.58
C LEU A 262 -19.27 17.58 9.75
N TYR A 263 -18.42 16.55 9.70
CA TYR A 263 -17.42 16.25 10.74
C TYR A 263 -15.99 16.28 10.20
N ASP A 264 -15.05 16.49 11.12
CA ASP A 264 -13.67 16.08 10.94
C ASP A 264 -13.46 14.68 11.51
N GLY A 265 -13.55 13.66 10.67
CA GLY A 265 -13.36 12.26 11.09
C GLY A 265 -11.93 11.93 11.51
N ARG A 266 -10.95 12.79 11.16
CA ARG A 266 -9.54 12.64 11.54
C ARG A 266 -9.29 12.89 13.03
N MET A 267 -10.29 13.34 13.76
CA MET A 267 -10.21 13.45 15.22
C MET A 267 -10.11 12.09 15.91
N ASN A 268 -10.62 11.04 15.27
CA ASN A 268 -10.48 9.65 15.70
C ASN A 268 -9.48 8.89 14.82
N HIS A 269 -9.01 7.76 15.28
CA HIS A 269 -7.87 7.07 14.73
C HIS A 269 -8.16 6.33 13.44
N ASN A 270 -9.35 5.74 13.34
CA ASN A 270 -9.75 4.88 12.22
C ASN A 270 -10.30 5.66 11.02
N ASN A 271 -10.01 6.94 10.92
CA ASN A 271 -10.55 7.72 9.82
C ASN A 271 -9.59 8.85 9.43
N GLY A 272 -9.34 8.95 8.16
CA GLY A 272 -8.55 10.02 7.60
C GLY A 272 -9.35 11.06 6.84
N TRP A 273 -10.69 11.07 6.93
CA TRP A 273 -11.58 11.84 6.07
C TRP A 273 -12.27 12.99 6.76
N PHE A 274 -12.76 13.96 5.98
CA PHE A 274 -13.93 14.71 6.40
C PHE A 274 -15.17 13.86 6.10
N VAL A 275 -16.19 13.92 6.94
CA VAL A 275 -17.35 13.04 6.81
C VAL A 275 -18.65 13.86 6.78
N LEU A 276 -19.43 13.67 5.72
CA LEU A 276 -20.82 14.10 5.67
C LEU A 276 -21.69 12.93 6.13
N ARG A 277 -22.53 13.16 7.15
CA ARG A 277 -23.34 12.10 7.77
C ARG A 277 -24.78 12.55 7.95
N ALA A 278 -25.71 11.61 7.77
CA ALA A 278 -27.09 11.74 8.26
C ALA A 278 -27.48 10.51 9.07
N GLU A 279 -28.09 10.72 10.23
CA GLU A 279 -28.53 9.65 11.10
C GLU A 279 -29.83 9.02 10.60
N ILE A 280 -29.97 7.71 10.82
CA ILE A 280 -31.21 6.99 10.52
C ILE A 280 -32.28 7.41 11.54
N PRO A 281 -33.44 7.96 11.11
CA PRO A 281 -34.48 8.36 12.04
C PRO A 281 -35.11 7.17 12.78
N ALA A 282 -35.56 7.41 13.99
CA ALA A 282 -36.29 6.42 14.77
C ALA A 282 -37.54 5.92 14.01
N GLY A 283 -37.69 4.59 13.92
CA GLY A 283 -38.81 3.96 13.25
C GLY A 283 -38.74 3.93 11.70
N ALA A 284 -37.73 4.58 11.08
CA ALA A 284 -37.63 4.62 9.64
C ALA A 284 -37.21 3.26 9.06
N THR A 285 -37.90 2.88 7.98
CA THR A 285 -37.58 1.67 7.19
C THR A 285 -37.60 1.95 5.68
N LYS A 286 -38.38 2.91 5.23
CA LYS A 286 -38.40 3.36 3.84
C LYS A 286 -37.84 4.75 3.75
N GLU A 287 -37.01 4.97 2.73
CA GLU A 287 -36.34 6.26 2.51
C GLU A 287 -35.71 6.81 3.79
N ALA A 288 -35.15 5.90 4.60
CA ALA A 288 -34.49 6.27 5.85
C ALA A 288 -33.34 7.26 5.62
N ILE A 289 -32.74 7.18 4.44
CA ILE A 289 -31.89 8.20 3.83
C ILE A 289 -32.44 8.49 2.45
N ASN A 290 -32.53 9.76 2.10
CA ASN A 290 -32.93 10.24 0.78
C ASN A 290 -32.11 11.47 0.42
N TRP A 291 -31.01 11.23 -0.28
CA TRP A 291 -30.06 12.26 -0.70
C TRP A 291 -30.10 12.48 -2.20
N LEU A 292 -29.99 13.74 -2.61
CA LEU A 292 -29.76 14.12 -3.99
C LEU A 292 -28.33 14.69 -4.12
N ILE A 293 -27.45 13.96 -4.80
CA ILE A 293 -26.07 14.37 -5.06
C ILE A 293 -26.04 15.01 -6.44
N THR A 294 -25.66 16.28 -6.50
CA THR A 294 -25.61 17.07 -7.74
C THR A 294 -24.17 17.54 -8.01
N PRO A 295 -23.38 16.77 -8.75
CA PRO A 295 -22.04 17.18 -9.16
C PRO A 295 -22.11 18.24 -10.26
N ASN A 296 -21.15 19.17 -10.28
CA ASN A 296 -21.02 20.12 -11.37
C ASN A 296 -20.26 19.48 -12.53
N VAL A 297 -20.92 19.30 -13.67
CA VAL A 297 -20.31 18.73 -14.87
C VAL A 297 -19.82 19.83 -15.79
N VAL A 298 -18.52 19.88 -16.06
CA VAL A 298 -17.91 20.82 -17.00
C VAL A 298 -17.94 20.22 -18.41
N GLN A 299 -18.83 20.70 -19.25
CA GLN A 299 -19.18 20.10 -20.55
C GLN A 299 -18.00 19.99 -21.53
N VAL A 300 -17.05 20.91 -21.46
CA VAL A 300 -15.87 20.95 -22.35
C VAL A 300 -14.64 20.29 -21.72
N TRP A 301 -14.78 19.67 -20.53
CA TRP A 301 -13.67 19.09 -19.83
C TRP A 301 -13.08 17.88 -20.59
N ILE A 302 -11.78 17.85 -20.67
CA ILE A 302 -10.97 16.75 -21.18
C ILE A 302 -9.85 16.50 -20.17
N TYR A 303 -9.59 15.23 -19.90
CA TYR A 303 -8.47 14.83 -19.06
C TYR A 303 -7.16 15.36 -19.64
N GLN A 304 -6.41 16.10 -18.83
CA GLN A 304 -5.16 16.68 -19.28
C GLN A 304 -4.11 15.59 -19.47
N PRO A 305 -3.30 15.66 -20.53
CA PRO A 305 -2.23 14.71 -20.73
C PRO A 305 -1.29 14.62 -19.53
N VAL A 306 -0.90 13.40 -19.18
CA VAL A 306 0.10 13.15 -18.13
C VAL A 306 1.34 12.54 -18.76
N VAL A 307 2.49 13.17 -18.60
CA VAL A 307 3.77 12.71 -19.13
C VAL A 307 4.53 11.97 -18.03
N GLN A 308 4.55 10.66 -18.13
CA GLN A 308 5.09 9.74 -17.13
C GLN A 308 6.53 9.35 -17.48
N THR A 309 7.45 9.64 -16.55
CA THR A 309 8.89 9.38 -16.68
C THR A 309 9.45 8.93 -15.34
N SER A 310 10.62 8.29 -15.34
CA SER A 310 11.37 8.07 -14.09
C SER A 310 11.66 9.42 -13.39
N GLN A 311 11.32 9.52 -12.13
CA GLN A 311 11.59 10.72 -11.30
C GLN A 311 13.07 10.90 -10.97
N VAL A 312 13.86 9.84 -11.10
CA VAL A 312 15.32 9.85 -10.95
C VAL A 312 16.01 10.22 -12.26
N GLY A 313 15.54 9.63 -13.36
CA GLY A 313 16.11 9.78 -14.70
C GLY A 313 16.61 8.46 -15.27
N TYR A 314 17.60 8.54 -16.16
CA TYR A 314 18.01 7.42 -16.99
C TYR A 314 19.53 7.37 -17.20
N HIS A 315 20.09 6.17 -17.24
CA HIS A 315 21.46 5.99 -17.73
C HIS A 315 21.54 6.21 -19.27
N PRO A 316 22.61 6.76 -19.83
CA PRO A 316 22.73 6.99 -21.29
C PRO A 316 22.47 5.75 -22.16
N ASN A 317 22.90 4.59 -21.72
CA ASN A 317 22.75 3.32 -22.44
C ASN A 317 21.43 2.58 -22.16
N GLN A 318 20.65 3.03 -21.18
CA GLN A 318 19.34 2.46 -20.86
C GLN A 318 18.33 2.77 -21.98
N PRO A 319 17.43 1.84 -22.34
CA PRO A 319 16.24 2.17 -23.12
C PRO A 319 15.40 3.23 -22.38
N LYS A 320 15.07 4.33 -23.08
CA LYS A 320 14.37 5.48 -22.48
C LYS A 320 13.04 5.69 -23.18
N LYS A 321 11.96 5.43 -22.46
CA LYS A 321 10.59 5.66 -22.94
C LYS A 321 9.83 6.49 -21.94
N ALA A 322 9.13 7.52 -22.42
CA ALA A 322 8.08 8.20 -21.67
C ALA A 322 6.73 7.66 -22.12
N ILE A 323 5.84 7.48 -21.18
CA ILE A 323 4.45 7.12 -21.46
C ILE A 323 3.61 8.38 -21.30
N ILE A 324 2.73 8.64 -22.27
CA ILE A 324 1.82 9.80 -22.23
C ILE A 324 0.40 9.26 -22.15
N GLU A 325 -0.23 9.53 -21.03
CA GLU A 325 -1.61 9.16 -20.75
C GLU A 325 -2.52 10.32 -21.14
N ILE A 326 -3.52 10.08 -22.01
CA ILE A 326 -4.43 11.11 -22.53
C ILE A 326 -5.90 10.66 -22.40
N ASP A 327 -6.80 11.62 -22.50
CA ASP A 327 -8.24 11.33 -22.59
C ASP A 327 -8.54 10.47 -23.82
N LYS A 328 -9.30 9.39 -23.64
CA LYS A 328 -9.72 8.50 -24.75
C LYS A 328 -10.53 9.23 -25.84
N ARG A 329 -11.08 10.40 -25.52
CA ARG A 329 -11.84 11.26 -26.43
C ARG A 329 -10.94 12.25 -27.19
N ASP A 330 -9.68 12.42 -26.75
CA ASP A 330 -8.75 13.33 -27.42
C ASP A 330 -8.02 12.61 -28.57
N ASN A 331 -8.45 12.89 -29.78
CA ASN A 331 -7.87 12.33 -31.00
C ASN A 331 -6.71 13.17 -31.56
N ARG A 332 -6.32 14.26 -30.90
CA ARG A 332 -5.27 15.17 -31.36
C ARG A 332 -3.91 14.66 -30.86
N ILE A 333 -3.27 13.76 -31.61
CA ILE A 333 -1.91 13.37 -31.29
C ILE A 333 -0.95 14.46 -31.77
N GLN A 334 -0.28 15.09 -30.81
CA GLN A 334 0.69 16.18 -31.05
C GLN A 334 2.11 15.65 -31.02
N LYS A 335 3.06 16.43 -31.55
CA LYS A 335 4.47 16.14 -31.33
C LYS A 335 4.84 16.40 -29.88
N ALA A 336 5.61 15.52 -29.30
CA ALA A 336 6.27 15.73 -28.02
C ALA A 336 7.64 16.38 -28.22
N GLN A 337 8.02 17.24 -27.31
CA GLN A 337 9.27 17.96 -27.33
C GLN A 337 10.10 17.57 -26.10
N LEU A 338 11.33 17.17 -26.32
CA LEU A 338 12.31 16.94 -25.25
C LEU A 338 13.25 18.15 -25.21
N TYR A 339 13.24 18.84 -24.08
CA TYR A 339 14.13 19.96 -23.84
C TYR A 339 15.29 19.55 -22.94
N ARG A 340 16.48 20.02 -23.28
CA ARG A 340 17.63 20.06 -22.38
C ARG A 340 17.60 21.39 -21.61
N LEU A 341 17.85 21.32 -20.31
CA LEU A 341 17.95 22.51 -19.47
C LEU A 341 19.42 22.98 -19.41
N THR A 342 19.64 24.23 -19.74
CA THR A 342 20.98 24.86 -19.73
C THR A 342 20.92 26.15 -18.89
N SER A 343 22.07 26.77 -18.68
CA SER A 343 22.16 28.09 -18.02
C SER A 343 21.40 29.19 -18.78
N ASN A 344 21.16 28.99 -20.08
CA ASN A 344 20.44 29.95 -20.94
C ASN A 344 18.94 29.64 -21.06
N GLY A 345 18.45 28.60 -20.35
CA GLY A 345 17.07 28.15 -20.39
C GLY A 345 16.88 26.81 -21.08
N LYS A 346 15.72 26.61 -21.70
CA LYS A 346 15.37 25.34 -22.38
C LYS A 346 15.87 25.34 -23.82
N GLU A 347 16.61 24.31 -24.21
CA GLU A 347 17.05 24.06 -25.57
C GLU A 347 16.39 22.80 -26.11
N LEU A 348 15.81 22.85 -27.31
CA LEU A 348 15.13 21.71 -27.94
C LEU A 348 16.17 20.65 -28.32
N ALA A 349 16.13 19.50 -27.67
CA ALA A 349 16.99 18.36 -27.95
C ALA A 349 16.33 17.37 -28.95
N MET A 350 15.02 17.21 -28.90
CA MET A 350 14.27 16.32 -29.80
C MET A 350 12.83 16.78 -29.93
N GLU A 351 12.29 16.67 -31.14
CA GLU A 351 10.84 16.77 -31.42
C GLU A 351 10.44 15.51 -32.19
N LYS A 352 9.46 14.78 -31.66
CA LYS A 352 9.02 13.51 -32.27
C LYS A 352 7.53 13.30 -32.03
N GLN A 353 6.87 12.69 -33.00
CA GLN A 353 5.50 12.18 -32.86
C GLN A 353 5.55 10.94 -31.97
N PRO A 354 4.83 10.91 -30.82
CA PRO A 354 4.69 9.69 -30.05
C PRO A 354 3.92 8.61 -30.81
N GLU A 355 4.25 7.36 -30.58
CA GLU A 355 3.56 6.21 -31.14
C GLU A 355 2.31 5.89 -30.29
N SER A 356 1.17 5.65 -30.95
CA SER A 356 -0.02 5.22 -30.24
C SER A 356 0.18 3.76 -29.75
N TRP A 357 0.10 3.57 -28.44
CA TRP A 357 0.08 2.22 -27.87
C TRP A 357 -1.35 1.64 -27.89
N GLY A 358 -2.36 2.46 -27.58
CA GLY A 358 -3.75 2.07 -27.56
C GLY A 358 -4.47 2.42 -26.25
N GLN A 359 -5.61 1.79 -26.02
CA GLN A 359 -6.41 2.00 -24.81
C GLN A 359 -6.00 0.99 -23.73
N PHE A 360 -5.75 1.52 -22.51
CA PHE A 360 -5.57 0.74 -21.31
C PHE A 360 -6.35 1.40 -20.17
N LEU A 361 -7.08 0.63 -19.39
CA LEU A 361 -8.04 1.16 -18.43
C LEU A 361 -8.98 2.20 -19.09
N ARG A 362 -9.16 3.35 -18.47
CA ARG A 362 -10.05 4.42 -18.97
C ARG A 362 -9.39 5.39 -19.94
N TYR A 363 -8.07 5.30 -20.14
CA TYR A 363 -7.29 6.28 -20.90
C TYR A 363 -6.75 5.70 -22.21
N HIS A 364 -6.27 6.60 -23.06
CA HIS A 364 -5.49 6.25 -24.24
C HIS A 364 -4.02 6.56 -23.97
N TYR A 365 -3.12 5.70 -24.43
CA TYR A 365 -1.70 5.81 -24.12
C TYR A 365 -0.85 5.94 -25.37
N LEU A 366 0.15 6.81 -25.26
CA LEU A 366 1.17 7.02 -26.29
C LEU A 366 2.54 6.69 -25.71
N SER A 367 3.45 6.24 -26.54
CA SER A 367 4.84 5.95 -26.19
C SER A 367 5.79 6.88 -26.92
N LEU A 368 6.67 7.55 -26.20
CA LEU A 368 7.73 8.40 -26.75
C LEU A 368 9.09 7.77 -26.45
N ASP A 369 9.72 7.18 -27.45
CA ASP A 369 11.08 6.65 -27.38
C ASP A 369 12.10 7.77 -27.64
N PHE A 370 12.99 8.02 -26.68
CA PHE A 370 14.10 8.97 -26.73
C PHE A 370 15.45 8.30 -26.37
N SER A 371 15.56 6.99 -26.59
CA SER A 371 16.77 6.20 -26.27
C SER A 371 18.02 6.68 -26.99
N ASN A 372 17.89 7.40 -28.11
CA ASN A 372 18.99 8.00 -28.87
C ASN A 372 19.63 9.20 -28.16
N ILE A 373 18.98 9.80 -27.18
CA ILE A 373 19.53 10.90 -26.39
C ILE A 373 20.44 10.32 -25.30
N LYS A 374 21.75 10.47 -25.48
CA LYS A 374 22.80 9.92 -24.61
C LYS A 374 23.64 10.98 -23.90
N GLU A 375 23.51 12.24 -24.31
CA GLU A 375 24.25 13.35 -23.72
C GLU A 375 23.83 13.57 -22.27
N SER A 376 24.82 13.66 -21.37
CA SER A 376 24.57 13.95 -19.95
C SER A 376 23.97 15.34 -19.78
N GLY A 377 22.95 15.44 -18.93
CA GLY A 377 22.26 16.70 -18.65
C GLY A 377 20.94 16.55 -17.93
N LEU A 378 20.26 17.66 -17.72
CA LEU A 378 18.91 17.72 -17.20
C LEU A 378 17.93 17.91 -18.37
N TYR A 379 16.83 17.16 -18.32
CA TYR A 379 15.85 17.13 -19.38
C TYR A 379 14.42 17.26 -18.88
N GLN A 380 13.53 17.72 -19.74
CA GLN A 380 12.11 17.78 -19.49
C GLN A 380 11.33 17.53 -20.79
N ILE A 381 10.29 16.69 -20.72
CA ILE A 381 9.40 16.43 -21.85
C ILE A 381 8.18 17.32 -21.73
N GLN A 382 7.78 17.91 -22.86
CA GLN A 382 6.55 18.65 -23.04
C GLN A 382 5.65 17.96 -24.06
N TYR A 383 4.36 17.82 -23.72
CA TYR A 383 3.32 17.36 -24.64
C TYR A 383 2.10 18.28 -24.53
N GLY A 384 1.87 19.09 -25.54
CA GLY A 384 0.92 20.20 -25.42
C GLY A 384 1.32 21.19 -24.32
N GLU A 385 0.43 21.38 -23.35
CA GLU A 385 0.70 22.21 -22.15
C GLU A 385 1.27 21.42 -20.98
N SER A 386 1.24 20.09 -21.05
CA SER A 386 1.69 19.21 -19.98
C SER A 386 3.21 18.99 -20.01
N LEU A 387 3.82 18.99 -18.85
CA LEU A 387 5.24 18.80 -18.62
C LEU A 387 5.50 17.59 -17.77
N SER A 388 6.56 16.81 -18.10
CA SER A 388 7.13 15.87 -17.14
C SER A 388 7.80 16.59 -15.98
N SER A 389 8.11 15.87 -14.89
CA SER A 389 9.16 16.30 -13.97
C SER A 389 10.49 16.48 -14.73
N VAL A 390 11.38 17.28 -14.17
CA VAL A 390 12.76 17.36 -14.67
C VAL A 390 13.49 16.09 -14.24
N PHE A 391 14.19 15.47 -15.17
CA PHE A 391 14.95 14.24 -14.91
C PHE A 391 16.39 14.35 -15.46
N ARG A 392 17.28 13.52 -14.94
CA ARG A 392 18.69 13.48 -15.35
C ARG A 392 18.94 12.35 -16.35
N ILE A 393 19.75 12.60 -17.38
CA ILE A 393 20.42 11.55 -18.16
C ILE A 393 21.90 11.62 -17.77
N ASP A 394 22.41 10.59 -17.14
CA ASP A 394 23.80 10.55 -16.70
C ASP A 394 24.24 9.12 -16.37
N LYS A 395 25.55 8.81 -16.54
CA LYS A 395 26.11 7.51 -16.15
C LYS A 395 25.98 7.23 -14.66
N THR A 396 26.04 8.29 -13.85
CA THR A 396 25.99 8.21 -12.38
C THR A 396 24.57 8.36 -11.82
N VAL A 397 23.54 8.19 -12.66
CA VAL A 397 22.15 8.44 -12.26
C VAL A 397 21.67 7.60 -11.08
N TYR A 398 22.23 6.39 -10.94
CA TYR A 398 21.90 5.45 -9.86
C TYR A 398 22.95 5.38 -8.72
N ASP A 399 24.01 6.20 -8.79
CA ASP A 399 25.16 6.05 -7.87
C ASP A 399 24.86 6.55 -6.45
N ARG A 400 24.01 7.56 -6.29
CA ARG A 400 23.74 8.17 -4.98
C ARG A 400 22.30 8.65 -4.83
N GLY A 401 21.74 8.42 -3.65
CA GLY A 401 20.42 8.92 -3.26
C GLY A 401 19.25 8.17 -3.91
N VAL A 402 19.48 6.97 -4.45
CA VAL A 402 18.45 6.18 -5.11
C VAL A 402 18.16 4.89 -4.34
N TRP A 403 19.15 4.04 -4.11
CA TRP A 403 18.99 2.81 -3.31
C TRP A 403 19.47 2.98 -1.86
N GLN A 404 20.39 3.89 -1.61
CA GLN A 404 20.99 4.11 -0.29
C GLN A 404 19.97 4.43 0.81
N PRO A 405 18.89 5.20 0.55
CA PRO A 405 17.91 5.50 1.60
C PRO A 405 17.30 4.27 2.27
N VAL A 406 17.30 3.11 1.59
CA VAL A 406 16.83 1.84 2.18
C VAL A 406 17.75 1.41 3.34
N LEU A 407 19.08 1.48 3.16
CA LEU A 407 20.06 1.13 4.19
C LEU A 407 20.32 2.28 5.16
N GLU A 408 20.20 3.54 4.71
CA GLU A 408 20.46 4.72 5.56
C GLU A 408 19.32 4.99 6.55
N TYR A 409 18.05 4.76 6.12
CA TYR A 409 16.88 5.16 6.91
C TYR A 409 15.89 4.05 7.12
N PHE A 410 15.37 3.46 6.03
CA PHE A 410 14.21 2.57 6.15
C PHE A 410 14.48 1.38 7.07
N LEU A 411 15.49 0.58 6.77
CA LEU A 411 15.81 -0.61 7.57
C LEU A 411 16.23 -0.25 9.00
N PRO A 412 17.13 0.73 9.22
CA PRO A 412 17.46 1.16 10.57
C PRO A 412 16.27 1.60 11.41
N VAL A 413 15.34 2.38 10.83
CA VAL A 413 14.14 2.86 11.55
C VAL A 413 13.19 1.73 11.90
N GLN A 414 13.19 0.63 11.12
CA GLN A 414 12.36 -0.55 11.42
C GLN A 414 13.00 -1.50 12.45
N MET A 415 14.26 -1.32 12.84
CA MET A 415 14.93 -2.25 13.75
C MET A 415 14.22 -2.33 15.10
N CYS A 416 13.81 -3.53 15.48
CA CYS A 416 13.23 -3.83 16.79
C CYS A 416 14.32 -4.14 17.83
N HIS A 417 13.98 -4.09 19.12
CA HIS A 417 14.90 -4.34 20.25
C HIS A 417 16.11 -3.41 20.28
N MET A 418 15.96 -2.23 19.71
CA MET A 418 17.00 -1.22 19.53
C MET A 418 16.47 0.17 19.91
N ARG A 419 17.38 1.06 20.18
CA ARG A 419 17.15 2.51 20.11
C ARG A 419 17.77 3.02 18.83
N VAL A 420 17.03 3.79 18.05
CA VAL A 420 17.47 4.32 16.76
C VAL A 420 17.59 5.84 16.82
N ASN A 421 18.80 6.34 16.64
CA ASN A 421 19.15 7.75 16.69
C ASN A 421 19.65 8.26 15.34
N GLU A 422 19.54 9.57 15.15
CA GLU A 422 20.21 10.30 14.09
C GLU A 422 20.69 11.64 14.65
N LYS A 423 21.96 11.75 14.99
CA LYS A 423 22.54 12.94 15.63
C LYS A 423 21.78 13.29 16.92
N TYR A 424 21.02 14.40 16.93
CA TYR A 424 20.21 14.84 18.05
C TYR A 424 18.72 14.42 17.96
N ARG A 425 18.37 13.64 16.94
CA ARG A 425 17.02 13.11 16.73
C ARG A 425 16.96 11.67 17.22
N VAL A 426 15.90 11.30 17.89
CA VAL A 426 15.55 9.91 18.21
C VAL A 426 14.40 9.51 17.31
N TRP A 427 14.60 8.49 16.47
CA TRP A 427 13.53 7.92 15.65
C TRP A 427 12.56 7.11 16.50
N HIS A 428 13.09 6.20 17.34
CA HIS A 428 12.38 5.57 18.43
C HIS A 428 13.36 5.14 19.53
N ASP A 429 12.85 5.03 20.75
CA ASP A 429 13.64 4.56 21.89
C ASP A 429 13.69 3.03 21.96
N PHE A 430 14.34 2.46 22.96
CA PHE A 430 14.34 1.03 23.22
C PHE A 430 12.91 0.51 23.23
N CYS A 431 12.66 -0.55 22.44
CA CYS A 431 11.34 -1.11 22.31
C CYS A 431 11.40 -2.64 22.48
N HIS A 432 10.34 -3.19 23.06
CA HIS A 432 10.09 -4.64 23.17
C HIS A 432 11.27 -5.43 23.75
N MET A 433 11.99 -4.83 24.70
CA MET A 433 13.14 -5.48 25.36
C MET A 433 12.73 -6.63 26.26
N ASP A 434 11.45 -6.76 26.47
CA ASP A 434 10.72 -7.70 27.29
C ASP A 434 10.04 -8.85 26.51
N ASP A 435 10.25 -8.96 25.22
CA ASP A 435 9.75 -10.06 24.41
C ASP A 435 10.23 -11.43 24.89
N ALA A 436 9.42 -12.45 24.84
CA ALA A 436 8.00 -12.49 24.56
C ALA A 436 7.37 -13.59 25.42
N ARG A 437 6.02 -13.65 25.40
CA ARG A 437 5.27 -14.73 26.06
C ARG A 437 4.71 -15.71 25.05
N MET A 438 4.56 -16.97 25.45
CA MET A 438 3.89 -17.98 24.63
C MET A 438 2.41 -17.63 24.46
N ALA A 439 1.92 -17.55 23.24
CA ALA A 439 0.53 -17.27 22.94
C ALA A 439 -0.41 -18.31 23.52
N GLN A 440 -1.59 -17.84 23.97
CA GLN A 440 -2.69 -18.71 24.36
C GLN A 440 -3.35 -19.33 23.14
N SER A 441 -4.07 -20.45 23.33
CA SER A 441 -4.91 -21.02 22.27
C SER A 441 -6.00 -20.00 21.88
N MET A 442 -5.88 -19.40 20.70
CA MET A 442 -6.76 -18.34 20.25
C MET A 442 -6.69 -18.12 18.75
N ASN A 443 -7.72 -17.51 18.21
CA ASN A 443 -7.64 -16.79 16.94
C ASN A 443 -7.33 -15.32 17.25
N HIS A 444 -6.20 -14.85 16.79
CA HIS A 444 -5.79 -13.47 16.95
C HIS A 444 -6.55 -12.57 15.96
N ILE A 445 -6.71 -11.32 16.38
CA ILE A 445 -7.43 -10.30 15.60
C ILE A 445 -6.87 -10.06 14.20
N ASP A 446 -5.55 -10.24 14.01
CA ASP A 446 -4.87 -10.09 12.73
C ASP A 446 -4.65 -11.43 11.99
N GLY A 447 -5.50 -12.40 12.26
CA GLY A 447 -5.53 -13.67 11.54
C GLY A 447 -4.45 -14.69 11.96
N TYR A 448 -3.66 -14.41 13.00
CA TYR A 448 -2.79 -15.42 13.58
C TYR A 448 -3.61 -16.39 14.42
N ALA A 449 -3.22 -17.65 14.39
CA ALA A 449 -3.87 -18.66 15.20
C ALA A 449 -2.84 -19.44 16.01
N GLN A 450 -3.05 -19.54 17.32
CA GLN A 450 -2.37 -20.48 18.17
C GLN A 450 -3.29 -21.66 18.43
N GLY A 451 -2.88 -22.84 18.02
CA GLY A 451 -3.62 -24.07 18.31
C GLY A 451 -3.62 -24.41 19.80
N ALA A 452 -4.37 -25.48 20.16
CA ALA A 452 -4.45 -25.98 21.55
C ALA A 452 -3.08 -26.44 22.10
N SER A 453 -2.18 -26.90 21.23
CA SER A 453 -0.79 -27.21 21.56
C SER A 453 0.12 -26.04 21.17
N THR A 454 1.02 -25.65 22.06
CA THR A 454 2.07 -24.67 21.73
C THR A 454 3.20 -25.27 20.87
N LEU A 455 3.17 -26.57 20.63
CA LEU A 455 4.18 -27.30 19.86
C LEU A 455 5.60 -27.17 20.42
N THR A 456 5.74 -26.65 21.65
CA THR A 456 7.01 -26.43 22.37
C THR A 456 6.91 -26.90 23.80
N ARG A 457 8.01 -26.78 24.55
CA ARG A 457 8.02 -27.05 25.99
C ARG A 457 7.31 -25.98 26.82
N PHE A 458 7.10 -24.81 26.28
CA PHE A 458 6.46 -23.69 26.97
C PHE A 458 4.94 -23.82 26.95
N LYS A 459 4.32 -23.50 28.06
CA LYS A 459 2.86 -23.45 28.19
C LYS A 459 2.33 -22.08 27.76
N PRO A 460 1.04 -21.97 27.41
CA PRO A 460 0.41 -20.67 27.19
C PRO A 460 0.66 -19.69 28.34
N GLY A 461 1.13 -18.49 28.01
CA GLY A 461 1.49 -17.46 28.97
C GLY A 461 2.89 -17.54 29.59
N ASP A 462 3.63 -18.64 29.34
CA ASP A 462 5.01 -18.74 29.81
C ASP A 462 5.91 -17.72 29.10
N VAL A 463 6.82 -17.13 29.85
CA VAL A 463 7.91 -16.31 29.30
C VAL A 463 8.83 -17.19 28.46
N VAL A 464 9.11 -16.77 27.24
CA VAL A 464 10.10 -17.42 26.36
C VAL A 464 11.36 -16.56 26.31
N PRO A 465 12.43 -16.94 27.00
CA PRO A 465 13.63 -16.10 27.10
C PRO A 465 14.41 -16.07 25.78
N GLY A 466 15.07 -14.94 25.51
CA GLY A 466 16.02 -14.77 24.41
C GLY A 466 15.35 -14.42 23.07
N LEU A 467 14.10 -13.99 23.07
CA LEU A 467 13.39 -13.49 21.88
C LEU A 467 13.59 -12.01 21.62
N ASN A 468 14.09 -11.28 22.59
CA ASN A 468 14.29 -9.84 22.55
C ASN A 468 15.59 -9.43 21.81
N ILE A 469 15.83 -9.92 20.62
CA ILE A 469 17.06 -9.64 19.86
C ILE A 469 16.81 -9.62 18.35
N GLY A 470 17.36 -8.59 17.70
CA GLY A 470 17.30 -8.46 16.25
C GLY A 470 15.87 -8.24 15.72
N GLY A 471 15.72 -8.35 14.42
CA GLY A 471 14.46 -8.20 13.73
C GLY A 471 14.06 -6.75 13.41
N TRP A 472 13.03 -6.63 12.58
CA TRP A 472 12.45 -5.35 12.17
C TRP A 472 10.94 -5.39 12.33
N HIS A 473 10.34 -4.27 12.67
CA HIS A 473 8.90 -4.07 12.61
C HIS A 473 8.41 -4.35 11.18
N ASP A 474 7.34 -5.12 11.03
CA ASP A 474 6.93 -5.65 9.71
C ASP A 474 6.37 -4.56 8.80
N ALA A 475 5.47 -3.79 9.33
CA ALA A 475 4.91 -2.64 8.65
C ALA A 475 4.90 -1.47 9.66
N GLY A 476 3.86 -0.73 9.84
CA GLY A 476 3.81 0.19 10.97
C GLY A 476 3.16 -0.39 12.22
N ASP A 477 2.73 -1.65 12.20
CA ASP A 477 2.58 -2.46 13.41
C ASP A 477 3.95 -2.93 13.88
N PHE A 478 4.02 -3.45 15.07
CA PHE A 478 5.31 -3.87 15.65
C PHE A 478 5.50 -5.38 15.59
N ASP A 479 4.85 -6.06 14.67
CA ASP A 479 4.99 -7.51 14.49
C ASP A 479 6.35 -7.89 13.91
N LEU A 480 6.87 -9.03 14.33
CA LEU A 480 8.02 -9.71 13.74
C LEU A 480 7.56 -11.03 13.13
N ARG A 481 7.08 -11.01 11.92
CA ARG A 481 6.66 -12.21 11.17
C ARG A 481 7.88 -12.94 10.65
N ILE A 482 7.95 -14.25 10.82
CA ILE A 482 9.14 -15.02 10.43
C ILE A 482 9.43 -14.95 8.93
N GLU A 483 8.39 -14.92 8.10
CA GLU A 483 8.54 -14.78 6.65
C GLU A 483 9.15 -13.43 6.24
N SER A 484 8.75 -12.36 6.90
CA SER A 484 9.31 -11.02 6.64
C SER A 484 10.76 -10.95 7.10
N GLN A 485 11.06 -11.44 8.31
CA GLN A 485 12.41 -11.41 8.87
C GLN A 485 13.40 -12.22 8.05
N SER A 486 13.07 -13.46 7.74
CA SER A 486 13.95 -14.33 6.97
C SER A 486 14.02 -13.93 5.49
N GLY A 487 12.90 -13.48 4.92
CA GLY A 487 12.82 -13.04 3.53
C GLY A 487 13.62 -11.79 3.26
N GLU A 488 13.54 -10.78 4.15
CA GLU A 488 14.34 -9.55 4.07
C GLU A 488 15.84 -9.86 4.13
N ALA A 489 16.26 -10.64 5.13
CA ALA A 489 17.65 -11.08 5.25
C ALA A 489 18.12 -11.83 4.01
N TYR A 490 17.25 -12.61 3.37
CA TYR A 490 17.55 -13.33 2.13
C TYR A 490 17.77 -12.41 0.95
N ILE A 491 16.87 -11.44 0.71
CA ILE A 491 17.02 -10.48 -0.42
C ILE A 491 18.28 -9.65 -0.25
N LEU A 492 18.57 -9.18 0.97
CA LEU A 492 19.82 -8.48 1.28
C LEU A 492 21.04 -9.36 1.03
N SER A 493 20.97 -10.65 1.39
CA SER A 493 22.06 -11.61 1.11
C SER A 493 22.29 -11.78 -0.39
N LEU A 494 21.21 -11.88 -1.18
CA LEU A 494 21.32 -11.98 -2.63
C LEU A 494 21.87 -10.69 -3.27
N ALA A 495 21.50 -9.52 -2.74
CA ALA A 495 22.05 -8.24 -3.18
C ALA A 495 23.57 -8.15 -2.87
N GLN A 496 23.98 -8.58 -1.69
CA GLN A 496 25.40 -8.67 -1.33
C GLN A 496 26.18 -9.61 -2.26
N GLU A 497 25.62 -10.80 -2.54
CA GLU A 497 26.25 -11.77 -3.45
C GLU A 497 26.36 -11.26 -4.89
N ALA A 498 25.31 -10.59 -5.38
CA ALA A 498 25.24 -10.16 -6.77
C ALA A 498 26.07 -8.88 -7.04
N PHE A 499 26.17 -7.99 -6.06
CA PHE A 499 26.65 -6.63 -6.28
C PHE A 499 27.84 -6.25 -5.38
N GLY A 500 28.14 -7.00 -4.33
CA GLY A 500 29.26 -6.71 -3.42
C GLY A 500 29.13 -5.34 -2.77
N VAL A 501 27.96 -5.04 -2.20
CA VAL A 501 27.65 -3.73 -1.65
C VAL A 501 28.59 -3.39 -0.50
N ASP A 502 29.49 -2.44 -0.75
CA ASP A 502 30.41 -1.90 0.25
C ASP A 502 29.91 -0.49 0.62
N TYR A 503 29.03 -0.43 1.60
CA TYR A 503 28.37 0.78 2.06
C TYR A 503 28.32 0.83 3.57
N ASP A 504 28.78 1.93 4.14
CA ASP A 504 28.92 2.17 5.57
C ASP A 504 28.48 3.61 5.87
N ALA A 505 27.26 3.77 6.33
CA ALA A 505 26.68 5.05 6.72
C ALA A 505 25.99 4.96 8.09
N THR A 506 25.89 3.77 8.68
CA THR A 506 25.13 3.52 9.90
C THR A 506 25.96 2.65 10.85
N SER A 507 26.02 2.98 12.13
CA SER A 507 26.59 2.08 13.12
C SER A 507 25.50 1.29 13.83
N ILE A 508 25.70 -0.01 13.98
CA ILE A 508 24.77 -0.91 14.68
C ILE A 508 25.53 -1.66 15.78
N ASP A 509 25.30 -1.26 17.02
CA ASP A 509 25.90 -1.91 18.20
C ASP A 509 24.86 -2.86 18.82
N GLN A 510 24.93 -4.14 18.48
CA GLN A 510 24.03 -5.17 19.00
C GLN A 510 24.15 -5.38 20.52
N GLN A 511 25.28 -5.06 21.12
CA GLN A 511 25.48 -5.22 22.57
C GLN A 511 24.85 -4.07 23.34
N LYS A 512 25.04 -2.84 22.89
CA LYS A 512 24.39 -1.65 23.48
C LYS A 512 22.95 -1.49 23.03
N ARG A 513 22.56 -2.17 21.94
CA ARG A 513 21.25 -2.07 21.31
C ARG A 513 20.96 -0.65 20.82
N ILE A 514 21.93 -0.05 20.18
CA ILE A 514 21.85 1.31 19.65
C ILE A 514 22.25 1.30 18.19
N THR A 515 21.42 1.91 17.38
CA THR A 515 21.69 2.21 15.97
C THR A 515 21.82 3.72 15.82
N GLU A 516 22.91 4.16 15.17
CA GLU A 516 23.18 5.58 14.88
C GLU A 516 23.21 5.78 13.36
N ILE A 517 22.21 6.49 12.84
CA ILE A 517 22.12 6.84 11.43
C ILE A 517 23.12 7.95 11.10
N HIS A 518 23.75 7.90 9.94
CA HIS A 518 24.79 8.81 9.48
C HIS A 518 26.05 8.81 10.37
N GLN A 519 26.39 7.66 10.92
CA GLN A 519 27.60 7.44 11.69
C GLN A 519 28.27 6.14 11.25
N PRO A 520 29.21 6.17 10.29
CA PRO A 520 29.93 4.99 9.83
C PRO A 520 30.72 4.31 10.97
N ASP A 521 30.81 2.98 10.96
CA ASP A 521 31.55 2.18 11.96
C ASP A 521 32.63 1.27 11.37
N GLY A 522 32.88 1.36 10.08
CA GLY A 522 33.85 0.55 9.36
C GLY A 522 33.34 -0.83 8.95
N LYS A 523 32.03 -1.08 9.05
CA LYS A 523 31.39 -2.34 8.64
C LYS A 523 30.38 -2.08 7.55
N SER A 524 30.11 -3.12 6.77
CA SER A 524 29.09 -3.07 5.72
C SER A 524 27.69 -3.04 6.33
N ASP A 525 26.91 -1.98 6.05
CA ASP A 525 25.54 -1.81 6.51
C ASP A 525 24.64 -2.97 6.10
N ILE A 526 24.77 -3.45 4.86
CA ILE A 526 23.94 -4.56 4.38
C ILE A 526 24.23 -5.85 5.15
N LEU A 527 25.49 -6.12 5.53
CA LEU A 527 25.85 -7.29 6.35
C LEU A 527 25.36 -7.15 7.79
N GLN A 528 25.42 -5.93 8.35
CA GLN A 528 24.85 -5.65 9.67
C GLN A 528 23.32 -5.82 9.68
N GLN A 529 22.63 -5.45 8.59
CA GLN A 529 21.19 -5.68 8.48
C GLN A 529 20.86 -7.19 8.28
N VAL A 530 21.65 -7.92 7.47
CA VAL A 530 21.51 -9.39 7.38
C VAL A 530 21.70 -10.05 8.75
N GLU A 531 22.70 -9.60 9.52
CA GLU A 531 22.91 -10.06 10.92
C GLU A 531 21.69 -9.80 11.77
N ASN A 532 21.10 -8.59 11.70
CA ASN A 532 19.91 -8.23 12.48
C ASN A 532 18.71 -9.15 12.23
N GLY A 533 18.38 -9.42 10.97
CA GLY A 533 17.31 -10.34 10.61
C GLY A 533 17.59 -11.79 10.99
N ALA A 534 18.85 -12.24 10.83
CA ALA A 534 19.26 -13.58 11.22
C ALA A 534 19.17 -13.82 12.73
N LEU A 535 19.49 -12.81 13.54
CA LEU A 535 19.47 -12.91 15.00
C LEU A 535 18.09 -13.30 15.54
N THR A 536 17.02 -12.64 15.12
CA THR A 536 15.67 -12.96 15.62
C THR A 536 15.20 -14.35 15.19
N VAL A 537 15.47 -14.75 13.94
CA VAL A 537 15.09 -16.08 13.42
C VAL A 537 15.82 -17.19 14.18
N ILE A 538 17.13 -17.04 14.35
CA ILE A 538 17.99 -18.03 15.02
C ILE A 538 17.71 -18.09 16.51
N ALA A 539 17.53 -16.95 17.17
CA ALA A 539 17.20 -16.88 18.58
C ALA A 539 15.87 -17.58 18.88
N GLY A 540 14.83 -17.29 18.09
CA GLY A 540 13.53 -17.93 18.24
C GLY A 540 13.59 -19.45 18.03
N TYR A 541 14.28 -19.91 16.97
CA TYR A 541 14.46 -21.33 16.73
C TYR A 541 15.17 -22.03 17.90
N ASN A 542 16.24 -21.44 18.42
CA ASN A 542 16.99 -22.02 19.55
C ASN A 542 16.17 -22.02 20.84
N ALA A 543 15.42 -20.96 21.14
CA ALA A 543 14.61 -20.87 22.35
C ALA A 543 13.44 -21.87 22.35
N LEU A 544 12.76 -21.99 21.22
CA LEU A 544 11.55 -22.82 21.08
C LEU A 544 11.85 -24.27 20.67
N GLY A 545 13.02 -24.55 20.11
CA GLY A 545 13.39 -25.87 19.56
C GLY A 545 12.69 -26.19 18.23
N ARG A 546 12.11 -25.19 17.57
CA ARG A 546 11.45 -25.29 16.28
C ARG A 546 11.31 -23.92 15.65
N LEU A 547 10.96 -23.86 14.36
CA LEU A 547 10.53 -22.61 13.75
C LEU A 547 9.19 -22.17 14.35
N TYR A 548 8.98 -20.89 14.45
CA TYR A 548 7.78 -20.25 14.97
C TYR A 548 7.09 -19.40 13.90
N ARG A 549 5.87 -18.93 14.18
CA ARG A 549 5.12 -18.09 13.26
C ARG A 549 5.59 -16.62 13.29
N GLY A 550 5.84 -16.12 14.48
CA GLY A 550 6.28 -14.75 14.71
C GLY A 550 6.09 -14.31 16.15
N ILE A 551 6.59 -13.11 16.45
CA ILE A 551 6.33 -12.36 17.67
C ILE A 551 5.36 -11.27 17.29
N ILE A 552 4.15 -11.29 17.86
CA ILE A 552 2.99 -10.57 17.35
C ILE A 552 2.45 -9.65 18.44
N CYS A 553 2.08 -8.43 18.08
CA CYS A 553 1.37 -7.52 18.97
C CYS A 553 0.17 -8.23 19.61
N LYS A 554 0.06 -8.15 20.93
CA LYS A 554 -0.93 -8.93 21.69
C LYS A 554 -2.36 -8.55 21.35
N ASP A 555 -2.63 -7.27 21.22
CA ASP A 555 -3.97 -6.74 21.06
C ASP A 555 -4.00 -5.50 20.14
N LEU A 556 -5.22 -5.05 19.87
CA LEU A 556 -5.49 -3.98 18.96
C LEU A 556 -4.91 -2.63 19.37
N ARG A 557 -4.68 -2.41 20.66
CA ARG A 557 -4.12 -1.16 21.15
C ARG A 557 -2.70 -0.95 20.68
N GLN A 558 -1.94 -2.04 20.58
CA GLN A 558 -0.58 -2.01 20.00
C GLN A 558 -0.58 -1.70 18.52
N TYR A 559 -1.69 -1.96 17.81
CA TYR A 559 -1.84 -1.59 16.41
C TYR A 559 -2.26 -0.14 16.20
N VAL A 560 -3.14 0.38 17.05
CA VAL A 560 -3.76 1.69 16.76
C VAL A 560 -3.03 2.86 17.37
N MET A 561 -2.25 2.64 18.41
CA MET A 561 -1.45 3.69 19.05
C MET A 561 -0.06 3.80 18.44
N LEU A 562 0.04 3.58 17.16
CA LEU A 562 1.29 3.61 16.42
C LEU A 562 1.93 4.99 16.46
N GLY A 563 3.15 5.01 16.84
CA GLY A 563 3.95 6.20 16.99
C GLY A 563 5.38 5.78 17.26
N ASP A 564 5.95 6.24 18.35
CA ASP A 564 7.22 5.74 18.84
C ASP A 564 7.05 4.31 19.37
N ALA A 565 7.77 3.35 18.80
CA ALA A 565 7.74 1.95 19.25
C ALA A 565 8.12 1.80 20.73
N GLY A 566 8.96 2.68 21.26
CA GLY A 566 9.33 2.73 22.68
C GLY A 566 8.16 3.13 23.59
N ALA A 567 7.14 3.80 23.07
CA ALA A 567 5.96 4.18 23.84
C ALA A 567 4.95 3.04 23.99
N MET A 568 5.12 1.95 23.26
CA MET A 568 4.19 0.80 23.26
C MET A 568 4.65 -0.36 24.14
N THR A 569 5.76 -0.21 24.82
CA THR A 569 6.36 -1.20 25.68
C THR A 569 6.94 -0.55 26.95
N ASP A 570 6.84 -1.23 28.10
CA ASP A 570 7.50 -0.80 29.33
C ASP A 570 8.89 -1.43 29.51
N ASN A 571 9.28 -2.31 28.61
CA ASN A 571 10.53 -3.05 28.61
C ASN A 571 10.73 -3.93 29.89
N GLN A 572 9.66 -4.34 30.57
CA GLN A 572 9.65 -5.16 31.77
C GLN A 572 8.86 -6.45 31.54
N LEU A 573 9.58 -7.52 31.32
CA LEU A 573 8.99 -8.82 31.04
C LEU A 573 7.98 -9.23 32.13
N GLY A 574 6.78 -9.61 31.70
CA GLY A 574 5.72 -10.07 32.58
C GLY A 574 4.50 -9.16 32.62
N ASN A 575 4.56 -8.03 31.99
CA ASN A 575 3.46 -7.07 31.95
C ASN A 575 2.50 -7.28 30.76
N GLU A 576 1.47 -6.46 30.67
CA GLU A 576 0.38 -6.67 29.70
C GLU A 576 0.75 -6.25 28.28
N ASP A 577 1.80 -5.47 28.08
CA ASP A 577 2.34 -5.03 26.80
C ASP A 577 3.28 -6.02 26.11
N ASP A 578 3.68 -7.09 26.83
CA ASP A 578 4.52 -8.15 26.23
C ASP A 578 3.89 -8.71 24.95
N ARG A 579 4.64 -8.76 23.87
CA ARG A 579 4.18 -9.40 22.65
C ARG A 579 4.09 -10.92 22.82
N TRP A 580 3.29 -11.52 21.94
CA TRP A 580 3.04 -12.96 21.98
C TRP A 580 3.77 -13.68 20.87
N VAL A 581 4.45 -14.77 21.24
CA VAL A 581 5.05 -15.69 20.26
C VAL A 581 4.05 -16.77 19.88
N PHE A 582 3.81 -16.87 18.57
CA PHE A 582 2.93 -17.85 17.96
C PHE A 582 3.74 -18.97 17.32
N THR A 583 3.25 -20.21 17.43
CA THR A 583 3.82 -21.38 16.78
C THR A 583 2.81 -22.00 15.82
N GLU A 584 3.31 -22.65 14.80
CA GLU A 584 2.50 -23.34 13.79
C GLU A 584 3.24 -24.55 13.22
N ASP A 585 2.50 -25.44 12.56
CA ASP A 585 3.06 -26.45 11.66
C ASP A 585 2.87 -25.98 10.24
N ASN A 586 3.93 -25.45 9.63
CA ASN A 586 3.89 -24.92 8.27
C ASN A 586 5.13 -25.34 7.47
N PRO A 587 5.05 -26.48 6.76
CA PRO A 587 6.19 -27.00 6.00
C PRO A 587 6.73 -26.04 4.93
N SER A 588 5.88 -25.23 4.29
CA SER A 588 6.34 -24.25 3.32
C SER A 588 7.21 -23.19 3.96
N ARG A 589 6.77 -22.60 5.07
CA ARG A 589 7.52 -21.57 5.80
C ARG A 589 8.83 -22.12 6.38
N GLU A 590 8.81 -23.35 6.91
CA GLU A 590 10.01 -24.01 7.42
C GLU A 590 11.07 -24.18 6.33
N LEU A 591 10.66 -24.63 5.14
CA LEU A 591 11.57 -24.86 4.01
C LEU A 591 12.02 -23.57 3.34
N GLU A 592 11.15 -22.56 3.24
CA GLU A 592 11.54 -21.22 2.77
C GLU A 592 12.56 -20.60 3.72
N THR A 593 12.33 -20.67 5.03
CA THR A 593 13.31 -20.21 6.02
C THR A 593 14.62 -20.98 5.92
N ALA A 594 14.58 -22.31 5.63
CA ALA A 594 15.80 -23.08 5.37
C ALA A 594 16.58 -22.53 4.17
N SER A 595 15.90 -22.18 3.09
CA SER A 595 16.57 -21.57 1.92
C SER A 595 17.19 -20.22 2.27
N HIS A 596 16.45 -19.37 2.97
CA HIS A 596 16.92 -18.04 3.37
C HIS A 596 18.16 -18.12 4.27
N LEU A 597 18.13 -18.97 5.30
CA LEU A 597 19.27 -19.13 6.21
C LEU A 597 20.52 -19.75 5.54
N ALA A 598 20.35 -20.55 4.48
CA ALA A 598 21.50 -21.03 3.71
C ALA A 598 22.22 -19.89 2.98
N ALA A 599 21.48 -18.96 2.40
CA ALA A 599 22.05 -17.77 1.77
C ALA A 599 22.68 -16.81 2.80
N VAL A 600 21.98 -16.55 3.91
CA VAL A 600 22.49 -15.77 5.04
C VAL A 600 23.82 -16.33 5.54
N SER A 601 23.93 -17.66 5.68
CA SER A 601 25.18 -18.29 6.08
C SER A 601 26.35 -17.98 5.14
N ARG A 602 26.09 -17.94 3.82
CA ARG A 602 27.14 -17.65 2.84
C ARG A 602 27.71 -16.25 2.99
N VAL A 603 26.84 -15.24 3.14
CA VAL A 603 27.29 -13.84 3.18
C VAL A 603 27.83 -13.41 4.52
N LEU A 604 27.39 -14.02 5.63
CA LEU A 604 27.92 -13.74 6.96
C LEU A 604 29.26 -14.44 7.25
N LYS A 605 29.69 -15.37 6.40
CA LYS A 605 30.99 -16.00 6.53
C LYS A 605 32.12 -14.97 6.37
N GLY A 606 32.97 -14.85 7.39
CA GLY A 606 34.03 -13.85 7.46
C GLY A 606 33.58 -12.51 8.05
N PHE A 607 32.27 -12.28 8.19
CA PHE A 607 31.70 -11.13 8.91
C PHE A 607 31.27 -11.50 10.34
N ASN A 608 30.42 -12.55 10.46
CA ASN A 608 30.00 -13.15 11.72
C ASN A 608 29.95 -14.67 11.56
N ASP A 609 31.08 -15.34 11.75
CA ASP A 609 31.24 -16.79 11.56
C ASP A 609 30.34 -17.61 12.50
N THR A 610 30.12 -17.11 13.72
CA THR A 610 29.25 -17.81 14.68
C THR A 610 27.82 -17.87 14.16
N LEU A 611 27.30 -16.77 13.72
CA LEU A 611 25.94 -16.68 13.21
C LEU A 611 25.81 -17.42 11.86
N SER A 612 26.83 -17.34 11.01
CA SER A 612 26.93 -18.09 9.74
C SER A 612 26.81 -19.61 9.99
N ILE A 613 27.54 -20.14 10.96
CA ILE A 613 27.49 -21.56 11.31
C ILE A 613 26.13 -21.96 11.86
N GLN A 614 25.52 -21.14 12.72
CA GLN A 614 24.20 -21.40 13.28
C GLN A 614 23.12 -21.37 12.19
N ALA A 615 23.14 -20.39 11.30
CA ALA A 615 22.23 -20.29 10.17
C ALA A 615 22.28 -21.54 9.28
N LEU A 616 23.49 -22.01 8.91
CA LEU A 616 23.63 -23.23 8.11
C LEU A 616 23.15 -24.47 8.85
N LYS A 617 23.42 -24.57 10.15
CA LYS A 617 22.95 -25.67 10.98
C LYS A 617 21.43 -25.76 10.96
N ILE A 618 20.75 -24.66 11.26
CA ILE A 618 19.28 -24.60 11.29
C ILE A 618 18.69 -24.85 9.91
N SER A 619 19.27 -24.28 8.86
CA SER A 619 18.88 -24.54 7.48
C SER A 619 18.89 -26.03 7.14
N ARG A 620 19.97 -26.74 7.50
CA ARG A 620 20.06 -28.20 7.31
C ARG A 620 19.05 -28.98 8.15
N GLU A 621 18.87 -28.60 9.41
CA GLU A 621 17.89 -29.22 10.30
C GLU A 621 16.47 -29.08 9.74
N LEU A 622 16.05 -27.90 9.39
CA LEU A 622 14.73 -27.66 8.78
C LEU A 622 14.56 -28.43 7.48
N TYR A 623 15.58 -28.48 6.62
CA TYR A 623 15.55 -29.27 5.40
C TYR A 623 15.30 -30.76 5.67
N GLU A 624 15.94 -31.32 6.67
CA GLU A 624 15.87 -32.77 6.97
C GLU A 624 14.59 -33.18 7.73
N ILE A 625 14.15 -32.35 8.68
CA ILE A 625 13.03 -32.71 9.56
C ILE A 625 11.66 -32.40 8.98
N THR A 626 11.57 -31.37 8.08
CA THR A 626 10.29 -30.93 7.57
C THR A 626 9.71 -31.92 6.57
N LYS A 627 8.49 -32.37 6.84
CA LYS A 627 7.75 -33.27 5.96
C LYS A 627 7.18 -32.49 4.78
N VAL A 628 7.53 -32.91 3.58
CA VAL A 628 7.06 -32.28 2.35
C VAL A 628 5.65 -32.75 2.03
N ASP A 629 4.79 -31.79 1.66
CA ASP A 629 3.49 -32.01 1.05
C ASP A 629 3.43 -31.35 -0.35
N ASN A 630 2.28 -31.42 -1.01
CA ASN A 630 2.13 -30.84 -2.35
C ASN A 630 2.29 -29.31 -2.37
N ARG A 631 2.05 -28.63 -1.25
CA ARG A 631 2.14 -27.16 -1.14
C ARG A 631 3.56 -26.69 -0.87
N SER A 632 4.35 -27.50 -0.17
CA SER A 632 5.71 -27.19 0.28
C SER A 632 6.82 -27.69 -0.68
N LYS A 633 6.45 -28.33 -1.78
CA LYS A 633 7.45 -28.93 -2.69
C LYS A 633 8.34 -27.88 -3.36
N ASN A 634 7.79 -26.75 -3.78
CA ASN A 634 8.59 -25.63 -4.34
C ASN A 634 9.58 -25.09 -3.31
N ALA A 635 9.15 -24.93 -2.06
CA ALA A 635 10.02 -24.51 -0.97
C ALA A 635 11.15 -25.51 -0.67
N LYS A 636 10.87 -26.84 -0.80
CA LYS A 636 11.91 -27.88 -0.67
C LYS A 636 12.95 -27.79 -1.78
N ILE A 637 12.53 -27.51 -3.01
CA ILE A 637 13.44 -27.29 -4.14
C ILE A 637 14.26 -26.03 -3.91
N HIS A 638 13.65 -24.97 -3.42
CA HIS A 638 14.36 -23.74 -3.09
C HIS A 638 15.42 -23.98 -2.00
N ALA A 639 15.05 -24.66 -0.90
CA ALA A 639 15.98 -25.01 0.15
C ALA A 639 17.14 -25.89 -0.36
N ALA A 640 16.86 -26.91 -1.19
CA ALA A 640 17.90 -27.73 -1.82
C ALA A 640 18.82 -26.88 -2.72
N THR A 641 18.26 -25.93 -3.47
CA THR A 641 19.02 -25.01 -4.31
C THR A 641 20.01 -24.20 -3.49
N GLU A 642 19.54 -23.51 -2.46
CA GLU A 642 20.39 -22.64 -1.64
C GLU A 642 21.40 -23.44 -0.81
N LEU A 643 21.00 -24.59 -0.28
CA LEU A 643 21.92 -25.50 0.43
C LEU A 643 23.00 -26.07 -0.51
N TYR A 644 22.66 -26.42 -1.75
CA TYR A 644 23.66 -26.83 -2.74
C TYR A 644 24.63 -25.70 -3.07
N LEU A 645 24.12 -24.49 -3.29
CA LEU A 645 24.97 -23.32 -3.55
C LEU A 645 25.94 -23.06 -2.39
N THR A 646 25.48 -23.25 -1.14
CA THR A 646 26.26 -23.01 0.08
C THR A 646 27.28 -24.11 0.35
N THR A 647 26.89 -25.38 0.24
CA THR A 647 27.68 -26.52 0.76
C THR A 647 28.36 -27.34 -0.31
N LYS A 648 27.84 -27.33 -1.54
CA LYS A 648 28.23 -28.21 -2.66
C LYS A 648 28.01 -29.72 -2.36
N GLU A 649 27.24 -30.04 -1.33
CA GLU A 649 26.95 -31.44 -0.99
C GLU A 649 26.11 -32.12 -2.05
N THR A 650 26.54 -33.34 -2.46
CA THR A 650 25.92 -34.10 -3.56
C THR A 650 24.46 -34.44 -3.31
N LYS A 651 24.06 -34.68 -2.05
CA LYS A 651 22.66 -35.02 -1.71
C LYS A 651 21.63 -33.97 -2.21
N TYR A 652 21.97 -32.67 -2.15
CA TYR A 652 21.09 -31.60 -2.64
C TYR A 652 21.04 -31.57 -4.16
N LYS A 653 22.19 -31.73 -4.81
CA LYS A 653 22.26 -31.92 -6.28
C LYS A 653 21.42 -33.08 -6.74
N ASP A 654 21.59 -34.25 -6.12
CA ASP A 654 20.86 -35.48 -6.48
C ASP A 654 19.35 -35.29 -6.33
N TYR A 655 18.91 -34.60 -5.28
CA TYR A 655 17.51 -34.25 -5.11
C TYR A 655 16.99 -33.35 -6.24
N LEU A 656 17.71 -32.28 -6.60
CA LEU A 656 17.33 -31.40 -7.71
C LEU A 656 17.29 -32.15 -9.06
N LEU A 657 18.24 -33.04 -9.33
CA LEU A 657 18.25 -33.84 -10.53
C LEU A 657 17.06 -34.82 -10.57
N ALA A 658 16.69 -35.42 -9.43
CA ALA A 658 15.53 -36.31 -9.33
C ALA A 658 14.21 -35.59 -9.56
N GLU A 659 14.11 -34.30 -9.17
CA GLU A 659 12.90 -33.48 -9.35
C GLU A 659 12.86 -32.69 -10.68
N LYS A 660 13.75 -32.99 -11.62
CA LYS A 660 13.92 -32.24 -12.88
C LYS A 660 12.61 -31.99 -13.63
N ASP A 661 11.76 -33.02 -13.77
CA ASP A 661 10.50 -32.89 -14.53
C ASP A 661 9.47 -32.06 -13.78
N TYR A 662 9.42 -32.15 -12.45
CA TYR A 662 8.59 -31.28 -11.62
C TYR A 662 9.04 -29.83 -11.73
N ILE A 663 10.34 -29.56 -11.63
CA ILE A 663 10.94 -28.25 -11.76
C ILE A 663 10.59 -27.65 -13.13
N ALA A 664 10.72 -28.41 -14.20
CA ALA A 664 10.36 -27.96 -15.53
C ALA A 664 8.88 -27.60 -15.68
N SER A 665 7.98 -28.36 -15.04
CA SER A 665 6.53 -28.09 -15.08
C SER A 665 6.09 -26.90 -14.23
N HIS A 666 6.92 -26.43 -13.29
CA HIS A 666 6.69 -25.28 -12.41
C HIS A 666 7.72 -24.17 -12.61
N ILE A 667 8.27 -24.07 -13.82
CA ILE A 667 9.41 -23.20 -14.12
C ILE A 667 9.10 -21.71 -13.91
N ASP A 668 7.86 -21.30 -14.06
CA ASP A 668 7.38 -19.94 -13.81
C ASP A 668 7.55 -19.49 -12.35
N GLN A 669 7.50 -20.43 -11.41
CA GLN A 669 7.69 -20.17 -9.98
C GLN A 669 9.14 -20.42 -9.55
N ILE A 670 9.78 -21.43 -10.12
CA ILE A 670 11.06 -21.99 -9.68
C ILE A 670 12.24 -21.40 -10.50
N GLY A 671 12.02 -21.04 -11.75
CA GLY A 671 13.06 -20.72 -12.74
C GLY A 671 14.11 -19.70 -12.30
N TRP A 672 13.68 -18.67 -11.59
CA TRP A 672 14.55 -17.56 -11.18
C TRP A 672 15.66 -18.00 -10.20
N TYR A 673 15.40 -18.93 -9.28
CA TYR A 673 16.42 -19.39 -8.34
C TYR A 673 17.12 -20.67 -8.80
N ILE A 674 16.42 -21.58 -9.50
CA ILE A 674 17.02 -22.83 -9.94
C ILE A 674 18.12 -22.61 -11.01
N GLY A 675 18.02 -21.53 -11.80
CA GLY A 675 19.04 -21.16 -12.78
C GLY A 675 20.43 -20.97 -12.16
N ARG A 676 20.49 -20.46 -10.95
CA ARG A 676 21.74 -20.29 -10.18
C ARG A 676 22.39 -21.66 -9.87
N ALA A 677 21.57 -22.65 -9.49
CA ALA A 677 22.05 -24.01 -9.26
C ALA A 677 22.42 -24.72 -10.55
N ASP A 678 21.68 -24.53 -11.63
CA ASP A 678 21.97 -25.12 -12.95
C ASP A 678 23.39 -24.78 -13.42
N LYS A 679 23.78 -23.51 -13.36
CA LYS A 679 25.14 -23.06 -13.64
C LYS A 679 26.17 -23.80 -12.76
N ALA A 680 25.88 -23.96 -11.48
CA ALA A 680 26.80 -24.57 -10.50
C ALA A 680 26.89 -26.10 -10.65
N MET A 681 25.79 -26.78 -11.03
CA MET A 681 25.74 -28.23 -11.20
C MET A 681 26.43 -28.72 -12.47
N ASN A 682 26.39 -27.90 -13.52
CA ASN A 682 26.93 -28.19 -14.84
C ASN A 682 26.49 -29.57 -15.39
N ASP A 683 25.17 -29.88 -15.28
CA ASP A 683 24.58 -31.11 -15.78
C ASP A 683 23.82 -30.85 -17.08
N ARG A 684 24.31 -31.43 -18.16
CA ARG A 684 23.78 -31.14 -19.50
C ARG A 684 22.29 -31.50 -19.64
N SER A 685 21.89 -32.67 -19.15
CA SER A 685 20.51 -33.15 -19.27
C SER A 685 19.53 -32.29 -18.47
N PHE A 686 19.96 -31.84 -17.33
CA PHE A 686 19.19 -30.90 -16.48
C PHE A 686 19.02 -29.56 -17.19
N SER A 687 20.12 -28.99 -17.64
CA SER A 687 20.13 -27.70 -18.35
C SER A 687 19.26 -27.70 -19.61
N GLU A 688 19.34 -28.76 -20.46
CA GLU A 688 18.52 -28.91 -21.66
C GLU A 688 17.01 -28.95 -21.32
N THR A 689 16.64 -29.64 -20.25
CA THR A 689 15.23 -29.72 -19.80
C THR A 689 14.73 -28.39 -19.33
N LEU A 690 15.52 -27.68 -18.49
CA LEU A 690 15.15 -26.36 -17.99
C LEU A 690 15.03 -25.34 -19.12
N ARG A 691 16.00 -25.29 -20.04
CA ARG A 691 15.98 -24.34 -21.16
C ARG A 691 14.75 -24.48 -22.05
N LYS A 692 14.26 -25.71 -22.29
CA LYS A 692 13.02 -25.92 -23.01
C LYS A 692 11.82 -25.29 -22.28
N ALA A 693 11.67 -25.55 -20.98
CA ALA A 693 10.58 -25.00 -20.17
C ALA A 693 10.69 -23.47 -20.06
N LEU A 694 11.92 -22.95 -19.94
CA LEU A 694 12.18 -21.51 -19.89
C LEU A 694 11.86 -20.79 -21.21
N ALA A 695 12.05 -21.44 -22.36
CA ALA A 695 11.67 -20.88 -23.65
C ALA A 695 10.14 -20.67 -23.75
N ASP A 696 9.37 -21.67 -23.26
CA ASP A 696 7.90 -21.55 -23.19
C ASP A 696 7.46 -20.48 -22.18
N TYR A 697 8.16 -20.37 -21.06
CA TYR A 697 7.88 -19.35 -20.03
C TYR A 697 8.21 -17.94 -20.54
N LYS A 698 9.29 -17.77 -21.29
CA LYS A 698 9.63 -16.51 -21.95
C LYS A 698 8.48 -15.99 -22.81
N GLY A 699 7.84 -16.86 -23.61
CA GLY A 699 6.70 -16.46 -24.44
C GLY A 699 5.56 -15.88 -23.60
N ARG A 700 5.27 -16.48 -22.43
CA ARG A 700 4.25 -15.95 -21.50
C ARG A 700 4.64 -14.59 -20.89
N ILE A 701 5.91 -14.39 -20.57
CA ILE A 701 6.40 -13.09 -20.07
C ILE A 701 6.27 -12.03 -21.18
N GLU A 702 6.61 -12.34 -22.42
CA GLU A 702 6.48 -11.42 -23.55
C GLU A 702 5.01 -11.02 -23.79
N GLU A 703 4.09 -11.97 -23.70
CA GLU A 703 2.66 -11.70 -23.77
C GLU A 703 2.20 -10.77 -22.64
N GLN A 704 2.55 -11.08 -21.41
CA GLN A 704 2.22 -10.24 -20.23
C GLN A 704 2.82 -8.83 -20.32
N GLY A 705 4.03 -8.70 -20.83
CA GLY A 705 4.67 -7.40 -21.07
C GLY A 705 3.93 -6.55 -22.12
N GLY A 706 3.24 -7.20 -23.06
CA GLY A 706 2.42 -6.53 -24.07
C GLY A 706 1.04 -6.06 -23.60
N GLU A 707 0.60 -6.48 -22.41
CA GLU A 707 -0.74 -6.13 -21.89
C GLU A 707 -0.86 -4.67 -21.42
N THR A 708 0.24 -4.01 -21.18
CA THR A 708 0.28 -2.65 -20.65
C THR A 708 1.24 -1.74 -21.42
N PRO A 709 1.00 -0.44 -21.44
CA PRO A 709 1.92 0.51 -22.10
C PRO A 709 3.31 0.57 -21.43
N TYR A 710 3.44 0.04 -20.22
CA TYR A 710 4.67 0.05 -19.42
C TYR A 710 5.61 -1.11 -19.72
N GLY A 711 5.18 -2.08 -20.53
CA GLY A 711 5.98 -3.25 -20.90
C GLY A 711 6.18 -4.26 -19.77
N ILE A 712 5.33 -4.23 -18.74
CA ILE A 712 5.30 -5.13 -17.58
C ILE A 712 3.86 -5.45 -17.20
N PRO A 713 3.57 -6.58 -16.53
CA PRO A 713 2.23 -6.87 -16.08
C PRO A 713 1.79 -5.89 -14.97
N TYR A 714 0.58 -5.38 -15.08
CA TYR A 714 -0.06 -4.56 -14.05
C TYR A 714 -1.20 -5.34 -13.40
N ARG A 715 -0.95 -5.86 -12.23
CA ARG A 715 -1.88 -6.69 -11.46
C ARG A 715 -2.08 -6.09 -10.07
N PRO A 716 -2.70 -4.90 -9.98
CA PRO A 716 -2.93 -4.27 -8.70
C PRO A 716 -3.94 -5.09 -7.89
N HIS A 717 -3.64 -5.25 -6.62
CA HIS A 717 -4.60 -5.72 -5.63
C HIS A 717 -4.94 -4.54 -4.70
N ILE A 718 -5.56 -4.82 -3.56
CA ILE A 718 -6.00 -3.78 -2.61
C ILE A 718 -4.88 -2.82 -2.19
N TRP A 719 -3.64 -3.29 -2.04
CA TRP A 719 -2.49 -2.44 -1.72
C TRP A 719 -1.85 -1.77 -2.94
N GLY A 720 -2.24 -2.09 -4.15
CA GLY A 720 -1.63 -1.57 -5.37
C GLY A 720 -0.74 -2.58 -6.11
N ALA A 721 0.09 -2.10 -7.03
CA ALA A 721 0.88 -2.95 -7.93
C ALA A 721 2.39 -2.96 -7.63
N GLY A 722 2.90 -2.04 -6.81
CA GLY A 722 4.33 -1.77 -6.69
C GLY A 722 5.15 -2.97 -6.21
N TRP A 723 4.69 -3.67 -5.20
CA TRP A 723 5.42 -4.82 -4.64
C TRP A 723 5.55 -5.97 -5.64
N ASN A 724 4.46 -6.33 -6.32
CA ASN A 724 4.47 -7.38 -7.34
C ASN A 724 5.38 -7.03 -8.52
N ILE A 725 5.46 -5.75 -8.90
CA ILE A 725 6.31 -5.28 -9.99
C ILE A 725 7.78 -5.33 -9.59
N GLN A 726 8.12 -4.97 -8.36
CA GLN A 726 9.48 -5.10 -7.85
C GLN A 726 9.93 -6.56 -7.82
N GLU A 727 9.08 -7.45 -7.29
CA GLU A 727 9.35 -8.89 -7.28
C GLU A 727 9.51 -9.46 -8.70
N PHE A 728 8.68 -9.03 -9.64
CA PHE A 728 8.79 -9.40 -11.04
C PHE A 728 10.17 -9.00 -11.61
N GLY A 729 10.56 -7.74 -11.44
CA GLY A 729 11.85 -7.25 -11.93
C GLY A 729 13.06 -7.96 -11.27
N PHE A 730 12.98 -8.22 -9.97
CA PHE A 730 13.96 -9.01 -9.24
C PHE A 730 14.12 -10.42 -9.82
N LYS A 731 13.04 -11.13 -10.08
CA LYS A 731 13.07 -12.45 -10.72
C LYS A 731 13.66 -12.40 -12.13
N GLN A 732 13.34 -11.35 -12.92
CA GLN A 732 13.88 -11.15 -14.26
C GLN A 732 15.40 -10.96 -14.24
N TYR A 733 15.97 -10.34 -13.21
CA TYR A 733 17.43 -10.25 -13.09
C TYR A 733 18.09 -11.63 -13.00
N PHE A 734 17.61 -12.52 -12.16
CA PHE A 734 18.18 -13.86 -12.01
C PHE A 734 17.95 -14.76 -13.24
N LEU A 735 16.83 -14.59 -13.92
CA LEU A 735 16.57 -15.26 -15.19
C LEU A 735 17.56 -14.77 -16.28
N HIS A 736 17.76 -13.44 -16.36
CA HIS A 736 18.75 -12.88 -17.28
C HIS A 736 20.18 -13.31 -16.91
N ASP A 737 20.58 -13.21 -15.66
CA ASP A 737 21.92 -13.63 -15.22
C ASP A 737 22.20 -15.09 -15.53
N SER A 738 21.20 -15.99 -15.38
CA SER A 738 21.36 -17.41 -15.65
C SER A 738 21.22 -17.77 -17.14
N TYR A 739 20.35 -17.07 -17.87
CA TYR A 739 20.02 -17.36 -19.26
C TYR A 739 19.90 -16.09 -20.11
N PRO A 740 21.01 -15.34 -20.33
CA PRO A 740 20.98 -14.03 -20.98
C PRO A 740 20.54 -14.06 -22.45
N ASP A 741 20.67 -15.20 -23.11
CA ASP A 741 20.20 -15.41 -24.46
C ASP A 741 18.65 -15.58 -24.55
N LEU A 742 18.00 -15.98 -23.46
CA LEU A 742 16.55 -16.11 -23.39
C LEU A 742 15.87 -14.87 -22.81
N PHE A 743 16.39 -14.31 -21.74
CA PHE A 743 15.76 -13.22 -21.01
C PHE A 743 16.56 -11.92 -21.17
N LYS A 744 15.90 -10.87 -21.67
CA LYS A 744 16.49 -9.55 -21.87
C LYS A 744 16.38 -8.69 -20.60
N THR A 745 17.13 -7.61 -20.57
CA THR A 745 17.17 -6.67 -19.45
C THR A 745 16.01 -5.68 -19.42
N ASP A 746 15.25 -5.54 -20.51
CA ASP A 746 14.18 -4.54 -20.65
C ASP A 746 13.16 -4.61 -19.50
N TYR A 747 12.77 -5.81 -19.06
CA TYR A 747 11.79 -6.00 -17.99
C TYR A 747 12.30 -5.51 -16.63
N ILE A 748 13.62 -5.57 -16.40
CA ILE A 748 14.27 -5.06 -15.18
C ILE A 748 14.15 -3.53 -15.17
N TYR A 749 14.51 -2.89 -16.29
CA TYR A 749 14.43 -1.43 -16.42
C TYR A 749 12.99 -0.93 -16.40
N ASN A 750 12.06 -1.63 -17.03
CA ASN A 750 10.65 -1.26 -17.04
C ASN A 750 10.05 -1.36 -15.63
N ALA A 751 10.37 -2.40 -14.87
CA ALA A 751 9.94 -2.54 -13.47
C ALA A 751 10.49 -1.40 -12.60
N LEU A 752 11.79 -1.07 -12.75
CA LEU A 752 12.40 0.03 -12.04
C LEU A 752 11.76 1.38 -12.41
N ASN A 753 11.56 1.64 -13.71
CA ASN A 753 10.95 2.89 -14.18
C ASN A 753 9.50 3.03 -13.67
N PHE A 754 8.76 1.92 -13.59
CA PHE A 754 7.40 1.93 -13.03
C PHE A 754 7.39 2.39 -11.56
N VAL A 755 8.23 1.80 -10.75
CA VAL A 755 8.37 2.18 -9.33
C VAL A 755 8.85 3.62 -9.17
N LEU A 756 9.63 4.12 -10.11
CA LEU A 756 10.20 5.46 -10.09
C LEU A 756 9.32 6.54 -10.77
N GLY A 757 8.05 6.24 -11.12
CA GLY A 757 7.10 7.26 -11.56
C GLY A 757 6.48 7.06 -12.95
N CYS A 758 6.89 6.03 -13.71
CA CYS A 758 6.30 5.69 -15.00
C CYS A 758 5.17 4.66 -14.81
N HIS A 759 4.05 5.08 -14.23
CA HIS A 759 2.90 4.24 -13.85
C HIS A 759 1.57 4.97 -14.13
N PRO A 760 0.42 4.28 -14.19
CA PRO A 760 -0.85 4.88 -14.59
C PRO A 760 -1.39 5.88 -13.56
N GLY A 761 -2.15 6.86 -14.05
CA GLY A 761 -2.82 7.90 -13.26
C GLY A 761 -2.10 9.24 -13.28
N SER A 762 -2.76 10.25 -12.73
CA SER A 762 -2.27 11.65 -12.77
C SER A 762 -1.13 11.94 -11.80
N ASN A 763 -0.96 11.13 -10.75
CA ASN A 763 0.14 11.25 -9.80
C ASN A 763 1.32 10.39 -10.27
N THR A 764 2.40 11.04 -10.67
CA THR A 764 3.63 10.39 -11.19
C THR A 764 4.75 10.29 -10.14
N ALA A 765 4.42 10.36 -8.86
CA ALA A 765 5.42 10.27 -7.79
C ALA A 765 6.14 8.92 -7.80
N SER A 766 7.43 8.92 -7.51
CA SER A 766 8.18 7.70 -7.21
C SER A 766 7.54 6.99 -6.01
N PHE A 767 7.45 5.67 -6.02
CA PHE A 767 6.99 4.87 -4.88
C PHE A 767 8.02 4.82 -3.74
N ALA A 768 9.29 5.07 -4.06
CA ALA A 768 10.36 5.14 -3.07
C ALA A 768 10.35 6.52 -2.39
N SER A 769 9.98 6.56 -1.13
CA SER A 769 9.88 7.80 -0.35
C SER A 769 11.23 8.52 -0.30
N GLY A 770 11.23 9.82 -0.59
CA GLY A 770 12.44 10.65 -0.64
C GLY A 770 13.33 10.45 -1.86
N VAL A 771 12.90 9.66 -2.86
CA VAL A 771 13.71 9.34 -4.05
C VAL A 771 13.10 9.97 -5.30
N GLY A 772 13.91 10.73 -6.04
CA GLY A 772 13.52 11.39 -7.29
C GLY A 772 13.00 12.80 -7.11
N ALA A 773 12.59 13.42 -8.22
CA ALA A 773 12.10 14.81 -8.25
C ALA A 773 10.78 14.97 -7.47
N VAL A 774 9.92 13.98 -7.56
CA VAL A 774 8.68 13.87 -6.78
C VAL A 774 8.57 12.44 -6.27
N SER A 775 8.35 12.28 -4.97
CA SER A 775 8.15 10.98 -4.35
C SER A 775 6.87 10.92 -3.53
N ALA A 776 6.31 9.74 -3.40
CA ALA A 776 5.29 9.48 -2.41
C ALA A 776 5.87 9.57 -0.99
N THR A 777 5.01 9.78 -0.03
CA THR A 777 5.34 9.66 1.39
C THR A 777 4.80 8.33 1.87
N VAL A 778 5.64 7.50 2.46
CA VAL A 778 5.16 6.28 3.09
C VAL A 778 4.21 6.64 4.21
N GLY A 779 3.10 5.97 4.22
CA GLY A 779 2.17 5.97 5.32
C GLY A 779 2.03 4.57 5.84
N TYR A 780 1.43 4.45 6.98
CA TYR A 780 1.22 3.16 7.55
C TYR A 780 -0.23 3.00 8.01
N GLY A 781 -0.88 1.98 7.48
CA GLY A 781 -2.15 1.41 7.88
C GLY A 781 -3.07 2.35 8.67
N LEU A 782 -3.30 1.99 9.87
CA LEU A 782 -4.09 2.78 10.83
C LEU A 782 -3.35 4.00 11.36
N ASN A 783 -2.06 4.06 11.15
CA ASN A 783 -1.24 5.18 11.50
C ASN A 783 -1.46 6.32 10.49
N ARG A 784 -1.26 7.51 10.91
CA ARG A 784 -1.39 8.68 10.06
C ARG A 784 -0.09 8.96 9.35
N ALA A 785 -0.14 8.98 8.03
CA ALA A 785 1.01 9.22 7.17
C ALA A 785 1.76 10.53 7.48
N ASP A 786 1.10 11.48 8.13
CA ASP A 786 1.69 12.75 8.52
C ASP A 786 2.78 12.67 9.60
N TRP A 787 2.90 11.55 10.27
CA TRP A 787 3.93 11.33 11.30
C TRP A 787 5.06 10.41 10.85
N SER A 788 4.94 9.77 9.68
CA SER A 788 5.76 8.63 9.27
C SER A 788 6.53 8.88 7.98
N TYR A 789 7.13 10.05 7.79
CA TYR A 789 8.04 10.24 6.67
C TYR A 789 9.34 9.47 6.91
N ILE A 790 9.48 8.31 6.28
CA ILE A 790 10.69 7.47 6.34
C ILE A 790 11.29 7.40 4.94
N PRO A 791 12.46 8.01 4.69
CA PRO A 791 13.13 7.87 3.41
C PRO A 791 13.48 6.42 3.11
N GLY A 792 13.39 6.01 1.85
CA GLY A 792 13.72 4.65 1.40
C GLY A 792 12.63 3.61 1.64
N GLY A 793 11.57 3.93 2.37
CA GLY A 793 10.38 3.11 2.39
C GLY A 793 9.70 3.12 1.02
N VAL A 794 9.28 1.97 0.53
CA VAL A 794 8.62 1.85 -0.78
C VAL A 794 7.17 1.49 -0.59
N ILE A 795 6.29 2.38 -1.03
CA ILE A 795 4.86 2.20 -0.90
C ILE A 795 4.33 1.08 -1.82
N SER A 796 3.18 0.54 -1.47
CA SER A 796 2.48 -0.44 -2.32
C SER A 796 2.08 0.12 -3.68
N GLY A 797 1.87 1.43 -3.79
CA GLY A 797 1.79 2.15 -5.05
C GLY A 797 0.41 2.19 -5.68
N THR A 798 0.37 2.34 -6.98
CA THR A 798 -0.86 2.58 -7.74
C THR A 798 -1.86 1.44 -7.58
N ALA A 799 -3.03 1.78 -7.04
CA ALA A 799 -4.18 0.89 -6.92
C ALA A 799 -5.13 1.04 -8.11
N LEU A 800 -6.05 0.10 -8.24
CA LEU A 800 -7.14 0.17 -9.20
C LEU A 800 -8.47 0.31 -8.47
N ILE A 801 -9.06 1.48 -8.56
CA ILE A 801 -10.45 1.67 -8.17
C ILE A 801 -11.29 1.09 -9.31
N ARG A 802 -11.88 -0.05 -9.03
CA ARG A 802 -12.62 -0.80 -10.07
C ARG A 802 -13.76 0.02 -10.63
N PRO A 803 -14.12 -0.18 -11.92
CA PRO A 803 -13.46 -1.16 -12.81
C PRO A 803 -12.21 -0.66 -13.52
N ASP A 804 -11.91 0.64 -13.57
CA ASP A 804 -10.93 1.17 -14.53
C ASP A 804 -10.18 2.44 -14.09
N PHE A 805 -10.34 2.92 -12.85
CA PHE A 805 -9.69 4.16 -12.40
C PHE A 805 -8.39 3.86 -11.64
N PRO A 806 -7.21 4.11 -12.25
CA PRO A 806 -5.94 3.99 -11.55
C PRO A 806 -5.74 5.19 -10.61
N GLU A 807 -5.32 4.91 -9.39
CA GLU A 807 -5.17 5.93 -8.36
C GLU A 807 -3.89 5.72 -7.56
N LEU A 808 -3.16 6.81 -7.35
CA LEU A 808 -2.14 6.92 -6.33
C LEU A 808 -2.45 8.16 -5.50
N LEU A 809 -2.86 7.95 -4.27
CA LEU A 809 -3.17 9.03 -3.35
C LEU A 809 -1.90 9.65 -2.78
N THR A 810 -2.03 10.93 -2.38
CA THR A 810 -0.95 11.67 -1.74
C THR A 810 -1.26 11.86 -0.25
N PHE A 811 -0.19 12.07 0.52
CA PHE A 811 -0.30 12.56 1.88
C PHE A 811 -1.44 13.61 2.04
N PRO A 812 -2.27 13.55 3.07
CA PRO A 812 -2.13 12.77 4.31
C PRO A 812 -2.77 11.38 4.29
N PHE A 813 -2.77 10.70 3.22
CA PHE A 813 -3.62 9.54 3.02
C PHE A 813 -2.99 8.56 2.13
N LEU A 814 -3.28 7.42 2.13
CA LEU A 814 -4.09 6.38 2.71
C LEU A 814 -3.30 5.13 2.84
N TRP A 815 -3.53 4.46 3.91
CA TRP A 815 -2.70 3.36 4.28
C TRP A 815 -2.53 2.31 3.19
N GLN A 816 -3.50 1.87 2.48
CA GLN A 816 -3.32 0.79 1.50
C GLN A 816 -2.39 1.15 0.34
N GLN A 817 -2.54 2.32 -0.26
CA GLN A 817 -1.71 2.74 -1.40
C GLN A 817 -0.34 3.26 -1.00
N THR A 818 -0.23 3.80 0.19
CA THR A 818 1.01 4.41 0.71
C THR A 818 1.66 3.58 1.82
N GLU A 819 1.12 2.40 2.11
CA GLU A 819 1.64 1.48 3.09
C GLU A 819 2.95 0.86 2.60
N TYR A 820 3.86 0.65 3.53
CA TYR A 820 5.05 -0.16 3.34
C TYR A 820 4.93 -1.46 4.14
N VAL A 821 5.69 -2.45 3.73
CA VAL A 821 5.84 -3.70 4.48
C VAL A 821 7.26 -4.21 4.30
N LEU A 822 7.81 -4.74 5.36
CA LEU A 822 9.10 -5.41 5.33
C LEU A 822 9.00 -6.69 4.48
N GLY A 823 10.02 -6.96 3.67
CA GLY A 823 10.08 -8.15 2.81
C GLY A 823 9.19 -8.09 1.56
N GLY A 824 8.44 -7.01 1.35
CA GLY A 824 7.57 -6.81 0.17
C GLY A 824 7.97 -5.67 -0.74
N GLY A 825 8.80 -4.74 -0.27
CA GLY A 825 9.03 -3.49 -0.96
C GLY A 825 10.50 -3.08 -1.04
N SER A 826 11.04 -2.57 0.02
CA SER A 826 12.26 -1.74 -0.02
C SER A 826 13.52 -2.47 -0.49
N SER A 827 13.77 -3.70 -0.07
CA SER A 827 14.98 -4.44 -0.48
C SER A 827 14.91 -4.95 -1.90
N HIS A 828 13.74 -5.30 -2.40
CA HIS A 828 13.56 -5.60 -3.83
C HIS A 828 13.82 -4.36 -4.69
N TYR A 829 13.36 -3.18 -4.26
CA TYR A 829 13.64 -1.93 -4.94
C TYR A 829 15.15 -1.62 -4.95
N MET A 830 15.81 -1.72 -3.79
CA MET A 830 17.27 -1.56 -3.69
C MET A 830 17.99 -2.51 -4.65
N PHE A 831 17.58 -3.78 -4.66
CA PHE A 831 18.13 -4.79 -5.57
C PHE A 831 17.97 -4.39 -7.04
N LEU A 832 16.79 -3.91 -7.45
CA LEU A 832 16.52 -3.47 -8.83
C LEU A 832 17.40 -2.31 -9.27
N VAL A 833 17.62 -1.33 -8.38
CA VAL A 833 18.50 -0.19 -8.69
C VAL A 833 19.93 -0.67 -8.86
N LEU A 834 20.44 -1.52 -7.96
CA LEU A 834 21.78 -2.11 -8.04
C LEU A 834 21.94 -2.98 -9.30
N ALA A 835 20.91 -3.75 -9.66
CA ALA A 835 20.88 -4.55 -10.88
C ALA A 835 20.97 -3.67 -12.15
N ALA A 836 20.19 -2.61 -12.20
CA ALA A 836 20.25 -1.65 -13.31
C ALA A 836 21.62 -0.98 -13.40
N GLN A 837 22.19 -0.52 -12.28
CA GLN A 837 23.51 0.08 -12.21
C GLN A 837 24.58 -0.88 -12.74
N LYS A 838 24.62 -2.12 -12.27
CA LYS A 838 25.58 -3.13 -12.70
C LYS A 838 25.46 -3.41 -14.20
N LEU A 839 24.28 -3.78 -14.67
CA LEU A 839 24.04 -4.17 -16.08
C LEU A 839 24.35 -3.04 -17.07
N LEU A 840 24.11 -1.79 -16.70
CA LEU A 840 24.38 -0.64 -17.56
C LEU A 840 25.85 -0.26 -17.59
N ASN A 841 26.61 -0.46 -16.50
CA ASN A 841 28.04 -0.18 -16.41
C ASN A 841 28.90 -1.31 -17.01
N GLU A 842 28.42 -2.55 -17.09
CA GLU A 842 29.13 -3.66 -17.76
C GLU A 842 29.27 -3.46 -19.29
N HIS A 843 28.50 -2.56 -19.88
CA HIS A 843 28.50 -2.23 -21.31
C HIS A 843 29.28 -0.94 -21.67
N ASP A 844 29.92 -0.30 -20.70
CA ASP A 844 30.81 0.85 -20.86
C ASP A 844 32.28 0.42 -20.89
#